data_179d3469590446fbb98ade7b93e9f66f
#
_entry.id   179d3469590446fbb98ade7b93e9f66f
#
_cell.length_a   1.000
_cell.length_b   1.000
_cell.length_c   1.000
_cell.angle_alpha   90.00
_cell.angle_beta   90.00
_cell.angle_gamma   90.00
#
_symmetry.space_group_name_H-M   'P 1'
#
loop_
_entity.id
_entity.type
_entity.pdbx_description
1 polymer ?
#
loop_
_entity_poly.entity_id
_entity_poly.type
_entity_poly.pdbx_seq_one_letter_code
_entity_poly.pdbx_strand_id
1 'polypeptide(L)'
;MHVQGSFGGLKTLAPVSLQVLNPRLLGRHRLVSTGRCRRLEEPNGIAANGGSGVDLFDEGRSRRLRITRNSMAVSTAILLAACGGGGGVNSPGGNAPPSGTPVPTPTPAPTSSADTAEYKASGAVVSAKAAYAYDRGITGKGVTIAILDTGIDTSGREFFGRISPDSSAFDQGIARCGTCAPEMIRFDVKDVKGHGSRVAGIAAAARDGIGVQGVAPDATILALKLSGPDMTNVTPTSGPVPEGDGANPSLIAPAIRYALDKGAFVISMSLNGEATGRTATEQRAAMDAVRQADRLLVESVSNFTDEDSFTGKIAENLVGTDRANRDWFLFAIGVDQNGNPRVANGNAGPLADRMIAAGGNNVQTVDQNGNVVIETGNSFAAPAVAGAAALLKQYWPQLGGKAIARILLDTATDAGAPGVDQVFGVGILNVEKAMQAQAPATSFVAAQAVLARYSSLTMSAPFGGAAAIATRASTMTVFDRYGRDFVMKGASGIHARGSGLLAGAMLSPIDAPWQRNGATDARLSFSSSVPSYWQSARPNRPAMVSFSPAPGQTVTLGANVMVGRGDGITGSPLRGVVDTPIGMSSVWTGSGWSAGFSSGSSRDSRAELRGFIVSTPLGFGFEVSDMVERGQALGMRGSANLGLSGARTTMASLTARRMIAGVLVSARATASTTYVAGGSELMRFSGPVWGSAFAIQGAHGLFGGTATLGLSSPLRVERARTTLLVPVAYDLMTGALSTATTMVDLAPDSRELDVELGWSAALSPTSSLRLGVARAFNAGHVAGASDTAGFVTLVLR
;
A
#
# COMPACT_ATOMS: atom_id res chain seq x y z
N MET A 1 -18.57 22.15 47.52
CA MET A 1 -19.22 22.24 46.18
C MET A 1 -18.15 22.67 45.22
N HIS A 2 -17.55 21.69 44.56
CA HIS A 2 -16.56 21.89 43.48
C HIS A 2 -17.30 21.95 42.15
N VAL A 3 -17.09 23.01 41.42
CA VAL A 3 -17.45 23.07 40.00
C VAL A 3 -16.17 23.06 39.20
N GLN A 4 -15.90 21.96 38.54
CA GLN A 4 -14.85 21.86 37.51
C GLN A 4 -15.48 22.24 36.17
N GLY A 5 -15.06 23.38 35.62
CA GLY A 5 -15.31 23.74 34.26
C GLY A 5 -14.11 23.31 33.38
N SER A 6 -14.31 22.33 32.52
CA SER A 6 -13.32 21.92 31.52
C SER A 6 -13.30 22.90 30.35
N PHE A 7 -12.21 23.62 30.18
CA PHE A 7 -11.92 24.36 28.94
C PHE A 7 -11.33 23.39 27.90
N GLY A 8 -12.11 23.11 26.86
CA GLY A 8 -11.68 22.35 25.68
C GLY A 8 -10.91 23.26 24.72
N GLY A 9 -9.69 22.93 24.50
CA GLY A 9 -8.80 22.98 23.35
C GLY A 9 -8.89 24.13 22.36
N LEU A 10 -8.17 25.24 22.62
CA LEU A 10 -7.61 26.07 21.54
C LEU A 10 -6.36 25.38 20.97
N LYS A 11 -6.49 24.79 19.79
CA LYS A 11 -5.34 24.28 19.02
C LYS A 11 -5.00 25.29 17.93
N THR A 12 -3.76 25.75 17.96
CA THR A 12 -3.01 26.53 16.96
C THR A 12 -3.30 28.03 16.86
N LEU A 13 -2.53 28.82 17.59
CA LEU A 13 -2.21 30.21 17.24
C LEU A 13 -1.08 30.19 16.20
N ALA A 14 -1.31 30.75 15.03
CA ALA A 14 -0.26 30.98 14.03
C ALA A 14 0.72 32.06 14.52
N PRO A 15 1.99 32.01 14.12
CA PRO A 15 3.03 32.89 14.63
C PRO A 15 2.82 34.35 14.21
N VAL A 16 3.12 35.25 15.10
CA VAL A 16 3.20 36.69 14.87
C VAL A 16 4.36 36.98 13.91
N SER A 17 4.08 37.49 12.71
CA SER A 17 5.12 37.96 11.78
C SER A 17 5.29 39.47 11.85
N LEU A 18 6.49 39.90 12.25
CA LEU A 18 6.92 41.29 12.26
C LEU A 18 7.70 41.59 10.97
N GLN A 19 7.22 42.48 10.12
CA GLN A 19 7.93 42.93 8.92
C GLN A 19 8.54 44.30 9.08
N VAL A 20 9.85 44.38 8.97
CA VAL A 20 10.59 45.66 8.87
C VAL A 20 11.11 45.80 7.43
N LEU A 21 10.66 46.83 6.73
CA LEU A 21 11.15 47.18 5.40
C LEU A 21 12.23 48.28 5.52
N ASN A 22 13.44 47.93 5.13
CA ASN A 22 14.56 48.86 5.09
C ASN A 22 14.88 49.24 3.63
N PRO A 23 14.85 50.56 3.26
CA PRO A 23 15.20 50.95 1.91
C PRO A 23 16.63 51.53 1.88
N ARG A 24 17.60 50.77 1.38
CA ARG A 24 18.81 51.29 0.73
C ARG A 24 19.70 50.15 0.24
N LEU A 25 19.85 50.07 -1.10
CA LEU A 25 21.13 50.04 -1.79
C LEU A 25 20.89 49.62 -3.25
N LEU A 26 20.97 50.63 -4.09
CA LEU A 26 21.20 50.53 -5.52
C LEU A 26 22.70 50.34 -5.77
N GLY A 27 23.06 49.33 -6.50
CA GLY A 27 24.38 49.11 -7.07
C GLY A 27 24.25 48.53 -8.47
N ARG A 28 24.59 49.33 -9.46
CA ARG A 28 24.64 49.00 -10.89
C ARG A 28 25.73 47.96 -11.15
N HIS A 29 25.49 47.01 -12.04
CA HIS A 29 26.39 46.78 -13.20
C HIS A 29 25.75 45.98 -14.33
N ARG A 30 26.14 46.40 -15.51
CA ARG A 30 25.68 46.06 -16.86
C ARG A 30 26.18 44.69 -17.34
N LEU A 31 25.33 44.05 -18.16
CA LEU A 31 25.55 43.56 -19.54
C LEU A 31 26.77 42.69 -19.88
N VAL A 32 26.49 41.58 -20.53
CA VAL A 32 26.76 41.23 -21.94
C VAL A 32 26.53 39.73 -22.09
N SER A 33 25.55 39.28 -22.76
CA SER A 33 25.30 38.88 -24.15
C SER A 33 26.01 37.59 -24.58
N THR A 34 25.18 36.73 -25.15
CA THR A 34 25.33 35.90 -26.36
C THR A 34 26.02 34.55 -26.25
N GLY A 35 25.32 33.58 -26.82
CA GLY A 35 25.96 32.44 -27.43
C GLY A 35 25.06 31.25 -27.66
N ARG A 36 24.50 31.24 -28.81
CA ARG A 36 23.75 30.21 -29.54
C ARG A 36 24.39 28.82 -29.55
N CYS A 37 23.51 27.82 -29.57
CA CYS A 37 23.39 26.74 -30.56
C CYS A 37 24.45 25.64 -30.66
N ARG A 38 24.10 24.41 -30.60
CA ARG A 38 23.65 23.52 -31.69
C ARG A 38 23.56 22.03 -31.21
N ARG A 39 22.54 21.41 -31.71
CA ARG A 39 22.42 19.94 -31.86
C ARG A 39 23.57 19.43 -32.70
N LEU A 40 24.00 18.18 -32.44
CA LEU A 40 24.33 17.23 -33.47
C LEU A 40 24.23 15.79 -32.93
N GLU A 41 23.70 14.96 -33.70
CA GLU A 41 23.38 13.59 -33.87
C GLU A 41 24.51 12.59 -33.62
N GLU A 42 24.11 11.39 -33.27
CA GLU A 42 24.88 10.14 -33.30
C GLU A 42 25.39 9.83 -34.72
N PRO A 43 26.42 8.97 -34.88
CA PRO A 43 26.14 7.55 -35.05
C PRO A 43 27.19 6.53 -34.57
N ASN A 44 26.70 5.33 -34.31
CA ASN A 44 27.22 3.97 -34.46
C ASN A 44 28.70 3.68 -34.72
N GLY A 45 29.20 2.65 -33.95
CA GLY A 45 29.97 1.61 -34.63
C GLY A 45 31.17 1.01 -33.92
N ILE A 46 31.01 -0.19 -33.42
CA ILE A 46 31.91 -1.37 -33.57
C ILE A 46 33.25 -1.44 -32.82
N ALA A 47 33.32 -2.44 -31.93
CA ALA A 47 34.30 -3.54 -31.75
C ALA A 47 35.71 -3.29 -31.13
N ALA A 48 35.88 -4.11 -30.09
CA ALA A 48 36.97 -5.10 -29.85
C ALA A 48 38.30 -4.65 -29.20
N ASN A 49 38.55 -5.45 -28.17
CA ASN A 49 39.83 -6.02 -27.74
C ASN A 49 40.82 -5.22 -26.89
N GLY A 50 41.06 -5.76 -25.73
CA GLY A 50 42.37 -6.31 -25.34
C GLY A 50 43.20 -5.51 -24.36
N GLY A 51 43.48 -6.13 -23.24
CA GLY A 51 44.80 -6.12 -22.68
C GLY A 51 45.06 -5.38 -21.36
N SER A 52 45.05 -6.12 -20.32
CA SER A 52 46.10 -6.31 -19.26
C SER A 52 46.95 -5.12 -18.78
N GLY A 53 47.08 -5.04 -17.47
CA GLY A 53 48.35 -4.65 -16.81
C GLY A 53 48.14 -3.52 -15.77
N VAL A 54 48.10 -3.86 -14.53
CA VAL A 54 49.11 -3.90 -13.47
C VAL A 54 49.69 -2.53 -13.03
N ASP A 55 49.49 -2.33 -11.71
CA ASP A 55 50.34 -1.73 -10.70
C ASP A 55 50.56 -0.22 -10.51
N LEU A 56 50.33 0.14 -9.27
CA LEU A 56 51.19 0.62 -8.18
C LEU A 56 51.21 2.15 -7.87
N PHE A 57 50.91 2.40 -6.59
CA PHE A 57 51.48 3.40 -5.64
C PHE A 57 51.58 4.88 -6.03
N ASP A 58 51.16 5.80 -5.22
CA ASP A 58 51.92 6.37 -4.10
C ASP A 58 51.20 7.51 -3.37
N GLU A 59 51.63 7.69 -2.17
CA GLU A 59 51.30 8.61 -1.10
C GLU A 59 51.37 10.14 -1.45
N GLY A 60 50.60 10.93 -0.69
CA GLY A 60 51.26 12.13 -0.21
C GLY A 60 50.49 13.39 0.04
N ARG A 61 50.30 13.63 1.34
CA ARG A 61 50.37 14.93 2.05
C ARG A 61 49.24 15.92 2.10
N SER A 62 48.80 16.00 3.33
CA SER A 62 48.18 17.09 4.10
C SER A 62 48.59 18.50 3.76
N ARG A 63 47.65 19.46 3.77
CA ARG A 63 47.88 20.81 4.34
C ARG A 63 46.62 21.34 5.01
N ARG A 64 46.79 21.59 6.30
CA ARG A 64 45.89 22.36 7.17
C ARG A 64 45.99 23.84 6.83
N LEU A 65 44.89 24.55 6.84
CA LEU A 65 44.87 25.96 7.10
C LEU A 65 43.83 26.29 8.16
N ARG A 66 44.31 26.82 9.26
CA ARG A 66 43.54 27.47 10.33
C ARG A 66 43.22 28.87 9.91
N ILE A 67 42.00 29.34 10.15
CA ILE A 67 41.73 30.77 10.42
C ILE A 67 40.66 30.84 11.52
N THR A 68 40.87 31.74 12.42
CA THR A 68 40.32 32.02 13.72
C THR A 68 39.06 32.87 13.69
N ARG A 69 38.20 32.58 14.65
CA ARG A 69 37.34 33.41 15.56
C ARG A 69 36.87 34.80 15.12
N ASN A 70 35.62 35.08 15.16
CA ASN A 70 34.82 35.77 16.21
C ASN A 70 33.49 36.23 15.68
N SER A 71 32.40 35.91 16.34
CA SER A 71 31.48 36.91 16.91
C SER A 71 30.22 36.24 17.46
N MET A 72 29.89 36.59 18.67
CA MET A 72 28.71 36.25 19.42
C MET A 72 27.40 36.71 18.72
N ALA A 73 26.40 35.83 18.75
CA ALA A 73 25.01 36.25 18.73
C ALA A 73 24.21 35.34 19.70
N VAL A 74 23.64 35.98 20.69
CA VAL A 74 22.77 35.41 21.72
C VAL A 74 21.42 35.06 21.05
N SER A 75 21.02 33.81 21.07
CA SER A 75 19.67 33.40 20.72
C SER A 75 19.02 32.71 21.89
N THR A 76 18.03 33.36 22.44
CA THR A 76 17.16 32.83 23.49
C THR A 76 16.19 31.83 22.86
N ALA A 77 16.36 30.56 23.16
CA ALA A 77 15.43 29.49 22.78
C ALA A 77 14.32 29.38 23.82
N ILE A 78 13.08 29.55 23.41
CA ILE A 78 11.90 29.15 24.18
C ILE A 78 11.43 27.80 23.64
N LEU A 79 11.61 26.77 24.46
CA LEU A 79 11.02 25.43 24.21
C LEU A 79 9.52 25.49 24.52
N LEU A 80 8.72 25.12 23.55
CA LEU A 80 7.34 24.66 23.78
C LEU A 80 7.19 23.29 23.12
N ALA A 81 7.07 22.28 23.97
CA ALA A 81 6.72 20.92 23.57
C ALA A 81 5.23 20.84 23.20
N ALA A 82 4.92 20.35 22.02
CA ALA A 82 3.57 19.95 21.65
C ALA A 82 3.61 18.54 21.07
N CYS A 83 3.07 17.59 21.82
CA CYS A 83 2.73 16.25 21.36
C CYS A 83 1.51 16.32 20.43
N GLY A 84 1.65 15.86 19.22
CA GLY A 84 0.54 15.67 18.30
C GLY A 84 0.79 14.43 17.44
N GLY A 85 0.04 13.35 17.70
CA GLY A 85 0.08 12.14 16.91
C GLY A 85 -0.58 12.38 15.54
N GLY A 86 0.12 12.01 14.47
CA GLY A 86 -0.41 11.97 13.12
C GLY A 86 0.25 10.83 12.37
N GLY A 87 -0.55 9.82 11.99
CA GLY A 87 -0.11 8.68 11.21
C GLY A 87 0.40 9.10 9.83
N GLY A 88 1.66 8.83 9.56
CA GLY A 88 2.26 9.02 8.25
C GLY A 88 2.15 7.77 7.41
N VAL A 89 1.69 7.94 6.18
CA VAL A 89 1.71 6.91 5.15
C VAL A 89 2.95 7.10 4.28
N ASN A 90 3.76 6.07 4.16
CA ASN A 90 4.91 6.04 3.28
C ASN A 90 4.50 5.86 1.82
N SER A 91 4.96 6.76 0.96
CA SER A 91 5.01 6.55 -0.49
C SER A 91 6.45 6.40 -0.95
N PRO A 92 6.76 5.48 -1.86
CA PRO A 92 8.12 5.31 -2.36
C PRO A 92 8.40 6.25 -3.54
N GLY A 93 9.51 6.93 -3.47
CA GLY A 93 10.04 7.69 -4.61
C GLY A 93 11.04 8.77 -4.26
N GLY A 94 12.32 8.42 -4.27
CA GLY A 94 13.42 9.27 -4.70
C GLY A 94 13.94 10.38 -3.81
N ASN A 95 15.18 10.18 -3.38
CA ASN A 95 16.19 11.07 -2.79
C ASN A 95 16.31 11.01 -1.26
N ALA A 96 17.47 10.51 -0.85
CA ALA A 96 17.89 10.44 0.54
C ALA A 96 17.99 11.83 1.18
N PRO A 97 17.44 12.04 2.37
CA PRO A 97 17.66 13.24 3.16
C PRO A 97 18.93 13.12 4.00
N PRO A 98 19.54 14.25 4.41
CA PRO A 98 20.73 14.25 5.23
C PRO A 98 20.45 13.69 6.63
N SER A 99 21.43 12.95 7.14
CA SER A 99 21.47 12.30 8.45
C SER A 99 21.20 13.26 9.60
N GLY A 100 20.22 12.94 10.47
CA GLY A 100 20.16 13.62 11.74
C GLY A 100 18.81 13.74 12.46
N THR A 101 17.81 12.89 12.19
CA THR A 101 16.62 12.81 13.05
C THR A 101 16.46 11.39 13.59
N PRO A 102 16.14 11.21 14.89
CA PRO A 102 15.90 9.89 15.45
C PRO A 102 14.71 9.24 14.71
N VAL A 103 14.94 8.07 14.14
CA VAL A 103 13.88 7.23 13.59
C VAL A 103 12.92 6.88 14.73
N PRO A 104 11.61 7.13 14.61
CA PRO A 104 10.67 6.67 15.62
C PRO A 104 10.74 5.13 15.68
N THR A 105 10.88 4.62 16.89
CA THR A 105 10.83 3.18 17.18
C THR A 105 9.55 2.61 16.53
N PRO A 106 9.62 1.57 15.71
CA PRO A 106 8.44 0.99 15.12
C PRO A 106 7.49 0.53 16.22
N THR A 107 6.23 0.94 16.11
CA THR A 107 5.16 0.42 16.97
C THR A 107 5.16 -1.10 16.82
N PRO A 108 5.20 -1.89 17.90
CA PRO A 108 5.13 -3.33 17.82
C PRO A 108 3.91 -3.73 16.97
N ALA A 109 4.10 -4.64 16.03
CA ALA A 109 2.98 -5.21 15.30
C ALA A 109 1.97 -5.81 16.32
N PRO A 110 0.66 -5.72 16.07
CA PRO A 110 -0.32 -6.31 16.97
C PRO A 110 0.00 -7.79 17.13
N THR A 111 0.12 -8.25 18.36
CA THR A 111 0.41 -9.64 18.71
C THR A 111 -0.74 -10.50 18.16
N SER A 112 -0.42 -11.54 17.37
CA SER A 112 -1.41 -12.49 16.86
C SER A 112 -2.10 -13.18 18.04
N SER A 113 -3.42 -13.36 17.96
CA SER A 113 -4.19 -14.18 18.93
C SER A 113 -3.79 -15.66 18.87
N ALA A 114 -3.15 -16.06 17.79
CA ALA A 114 -2.62 -17.41 17.58
C ALA A 114 -1.22 -17.62 18.18
N ASP A 115 -0.57 -16.58 18.70
CA ASP A 115 0.78 -16.63 19.29
C ASP A 115 0.75 -17.20 20.71
N THR A 116 0.33 -18.48 20.85
CA THR A 116 0.22 -19.23 22.06
C THR A 116 1.56 -19.87 22.46
N ALA A 117 1.62 -20.44 23.70
CA ALA A 117 2.78 -21.22 24.14
C ALA A 117 3.00 -22.46 23.24
N GLU A 118 1.92 -23.15 22.88
CA GLU A 118 1.93 -24.27 21.96
C GLU A 118 2.45 -23.89 20.56
N TYR A 119 1.98 -22.74 20.00
CA TYR A 119 2.50 -22.20 18.75
C TYR A 119 4.02 -21.97 18.82
N LYS A 120 4.50 -21.33 19.88
CA LYS A 120 5.93 -21.05 20.08
C LYS A 120 6.78 -22.29 20.27
N ALA A 121 6.22 -23.33 20.85
CA ALA A 121 6.87 -24.63 20.97
C ALA A 121 6.97 -25.35 19.61
N SER A 122 6.09 -25.06 18.67
CA SER A 122 6.00 -25.72 17.37
C SER A 122 6.90 -25.06 16.33
N GLY A 123 8.21 -25.33 16.37
CA GLY A 123 9.23 -24.67 15.55
C GLY A 123 8.94 -24.67 14.04
N ALA A 124 8.41 -25.74 13.49
CA ALA A 124 8.01 -25.82 12.08
C ALA A 124 6.86 -24.87 11.74
N VAL A 125 5.89 -24.70 12.65
CA VAL A 125 4.74 -23.81 12.49
C VAL A 125 5.14 -22.34 12.59
N VAL A 126 6.07 -22.03 13.53
CA VAL A 126 6.66 -20.70 13.69
C VAL A 126 7.46 -20.31 12.44
N SER A 127 8.33 -21.20 11.96
CA SER A 127 9.12 -21.01 10.73
C SER A 127 8.24 -20.74 9.52
N ALA A 128 7.12 -21.47 9.38
CA ALA A 128 6.15 -21.30 8.30
C ALA A 128 5.32 -20.02 8.42
N LYS A 129 5.34 -19.30 9.55
CA LYS A 129 4.49 -18.13 9.86
C LYS A 129 3.00 -18.41 9.74
N ALA A 130 2.55 -19.56 10.23
CA ALA A 130 1.18 -20.04 10.08
C ALA A 130 0.17 -19.26 10.94
N ALA A 131 0.59 -18.52 11.96
CA ALA A 131 -0.27 -17.67 12.80
C ALA A 131 -1.17 -16.74 11.98
N TYR A 132 -0.66 -16.21 10.86
CA TYR A 132 -1.43 -15.36 9.95
C TYR A 132 -2.68 -16.07 9.39
N ALA A 133 -2.59 -17.36 9.10
CA ALA A 133 -3.73 -18.18 8.68
C ALA A 133 -4.71 -18.39 9.83
N TYR A 134 -4.20 -18.71 11.01
CA TYR A 134 -5.04 -19.02 12.19
C TYR A 134 -5.85 -17.81 12.65
N ASP A 135 -5.31 -16.61 12.62
CA ASP A 135 -6.05 -15.36 12.90
C ASP A 135 -7.23 -15.13 11.95
N ARG A 136 -7.29 -15.85 10.84
CA ARG A 136 -8.36 -15.83 9.84
C ARG A 136 -9.27 -17.07 9.89
N GLY A 137 -9.10 -17.92 10.92
CA GLY A 137 -9.84 -19.15 11.07
C GLY A 137 -9.45 -20.25 10.07
N ILE A 138 -8.26 -20.12 9.46
CA ILE A 138 -7.74 -21.07 8.46
C ILE A 138 -6.79 -22.04 9.16
N THR A 139 -7.14 -23.31 9.21
CA THR A 139 -6.50 -24.37 10.01
C THR A 139 -6.27 -25.66 9.22
N GLY A 140 -6.57 -25.69 7.91
CA GLY A 140 -6.53 -26.88 7.07
C GLY A 140 -7.81 -27.71 7.06
N LYS A 141 -8.86 -27.23 7.74
CA LYS A 141 -10.14 -27.96 7.85
C LYS A 141 -10.75 -28.27 6.49
N GLY A 142 -11.17 -29.53 6.32
CA GLY A 142 -11.77 -30.00 5.06
C GLY A 142 -10.78 -30.36 3.97
N VAL A 143 -9.48 -30.32 4.26
CA VAL A 143 -8.41 -30.73 3.34
C VAL A 143 -7.78 -32.03 3.85
N THR A 144 -7.59 -33.00 2.95
CA THR A 144 -6.92 -34.25 3.26
C THR A 144 -5.47 -34.20 2.83
N ILE A 145 -4.58 -34.49 3.78
CA ILE A 145 -3.12 -34.67 3.56
C ILE A 145 -2.85 -36.19 3.61
N ALA A 146 -2.35 -36.77 2.53
CA ALA A 146 -1.83 -38.12 2.55
C ALA A 146 -0.40 -38.15 3.05
N ILE A 147 -0.10 -38.97 4.05
CA ILE A 147 1.23 -39.19 4.60
C ILE A 147 1.70 -40.57 4.20
N LEU A 148 2.69 -40.65 3.32
CA LEU A 148 3.30 -41.88 2.86
C LEU A 148 4.55 -42.13 3.70
N ASP A 149 4.42 -43.00 4.75
CA ASP A 149 5.48 -43.17 5.76
C ASP A 149 5.33 -44.52 6.52
N THR A 150 5.82 -44.59 7.77
CA THR A 150 5.81 -45.80 8.61
C THR A 150 4.48 -46.07 9.35
N GLY A 151 3.46 -45.27 9.12
CA GLY A 151 2.15 -45.37 9.76
C GLY A 151 1.82 -44.14 10.57
N ILE A 152 0.87 -44.29 11.54
CA ILE A 152 0.42 -43.17 12.40
C ILE A 152 0.04 -43.72 13.79
N ASP A 153 0.21 -42.91 14.84
CA ASP A 153 -0.40 -43.19 16.15
C ASP A 153 -1.92 -43.04 16.06
N THR A 154 -2.62 -44.18 16.14
CA THR A 154 -4.07 -44.27 16.06
C THR A 154 -4.76 -44.02 17.40
N SER A 155 -4.01 -43.99 18.50
CA SER A 155 -4.50 -43.92 19.88
C SER A 155 -4.28 -42.55 20.52
N GLY A 156 -3.40 -41.73 19.93
CA GLY A 156 -3.01 -40.44 20.50
C GLY A 156 -4.07 -39.36 20.32
N ARG A 157 -4.11 -38.43 21.28
CA ARG A 157 -5.02 -37.27 21.22
C ARG A 157 -4.69 -36.30 20.05
N GLU A 158 -3.43 -36.24 19.64
CA GLU A 158 -2.94 -35.29 18.63
C GLU A 158 -3.57 -35.48 17.25
N PHE A 159 -4.08 -36.70 16.99
CA PHE A 159 -4.74 -37.03 15.72
C PHE A 159 -6.22 -37.45 15.88
N PHE A 160 -6.74 -37.37 17.10
CA PHE A 160 -8.08 -37.87 17.41
C PHE A 160 -9.15 -37.21 16.52
N GLY A 161 -9.98 -38.05 15.90
CA GLY A 161 -11.08 -37.63 15.02
C GLY A 161 -10.65 -37.05 13.67
N ARG A 162 -9.34 -37.06 13.34
CA ARG A 162 -8.80 -36.51 12.08
C ARG A 162 -8.04 -37.53 11.23
N ILE A 163 -7.85 -38.73 11.68
CA ILE A 163 -7.35 -39.83 10.86
C ILE A 163 -8.47 -40.29 9.94
N SER A 164 -8.23 -40.36 8.65
CA SER A 164 -9.17 -40.88 7.67
C SER A 164 -9.45 -42.35 7.93
N PRO A 165 -10.71 -42.80 7.89
CA PRO A 165 -11.04 -44.24 7.98
C PRO A 165 -10.49 -45.03 6.79
N ASP A 166 -10.09 -44.34 5.71
CA ASP A 166 -9.46 -44.95 4.54
C ASP A 166 -7.94 -45.10 4.70
N SER A 167 -7.36 -44.76 5.88
CA SER A 167 -5.93 -44.99 6.14
C SER A 167 -5.59 -46.47 6.05
N SER A 168 -4.46 -46.84 5.43
CA SER A 168 -4.18 -48.20 5.06
C SER A 168 -2.68 -48.53 5.08
N ALA A 169 -2.37 -49.82 5.39
CA ALA A 169 -1.04 -50.35 5.19
C ALA A 169 -0.96 -51.00 3.80
N PHE A 170 0.12 -50.70 3.06
CA PHE A 170 0.34 -51.19 1.71
C PHE A 170 1.23 -52.40 1.68
N ASP A 171 2.11 -52.59 2.66
CA ASP A 171 2.96 -53.77 2.71
C ASP A 171 2.23 -54.94 3.36
N GLN A 172 2.31 -56.05 2.67
CA GLN A 172 1.77 -57.34 3.14
C GLN A 172 2.92 -58.34 3.11
N GLY A 173 3.56 -58.53 4.24
CA GLY A 173 4.64 -59.51 4.33
C GLY A 173 4.10 -60.95 4.25
N ILE A 174 4.86 -61.84 3.62
CA ILE A 174 4.63 -63.27 3.71
C ILE A 174 5.63 -63.80 4.72
N ALA A 175 5.19 -64.21 5.88
CA ALA A 175 6.02 -64.99 6.79
C ALA A 175 6.29 -66.35 6.16
N ARG A 176 7.53 -66.63 5.86
CA ARG A 176 7.96 -67.98 5.41
C ARG A 176 8.52 -68.70 6.61
N CYS A 177 7.85 -69.73 6.97
CA CYS A 177 8.40 -70.78 7.87
C CYS A 177 8.88 -71.95 7.00
N GLY A 178 10.15 -72.40 7.24
CA GLY A 178 10.76 -73.40 6.41
C GLY A 178 9.99 -74.78 6.38
N THR A 179 9.03 -75.01 7.29
CA THR A 179 8.25 -76.27 7.44
C THR A 179 6.76 -76.00 7.48
N CYS A 180 6.30 -74.74 7.44
CA CYS A 180 4.86 -74.43 7.48
C CYS A 180 4.42 -73.73 6.18
N ALA A 181 3.09 -73.67 5.93
CA ALA A 181 2.53 -72.94 4.83
C ALA A 181 2.85 -71.44 4.99
N PRO A 182 3.18 -70.68 3.91
CA PRO A 182 3.40 -69.27 3.98
C PRO A 182 2.15 -68.54 4.52
N GLU A 183 2.29 -67.81 5.62
CA GLU A 183 1.23 -67.00 6.19
C GLU A 183 1.36 -65.56 5.73
N MET A 184 0.27 -65.00 5.25
CA MET A 184 0.22 -63.56 4.92
C MET A 184 0.15 -62.74 6.20
N ILE A 185 1.18 -61.94 6.48
CA ILE A 185 1.18 -60.98 7.58
C ILE A 185 0.56 -59.70 7.07
N ARG A 186 -0.61 -59.32 7.58
CA ARG A 186 -1.25 -58.03 7.33
C ARG A 186 -0.88 -57.09 8.45
N PHE A 187 -0.31 -55.97 8.06
CA PHE A 187 -0.06 -54.87 8.99
C PHE A 187 -1.27 -53.97 9.04
N ASP A 188 -1.54 -53.42 10.23
CA ASP A 188 -2.43 -52.27 10.37
C ASP A 188 -1.67 -50.94 10.10
N VAL A 189 -2.38 -49.86 10.12
CA VAL A 189 -1.81 -48.48 9.87
C VAL A 189 -1.05 -47.94 11.07
N LYS A 190 -1.06 -48.66 12.22
CA LYS A 190 -0.37 -48.23 13.43
C LYS A 190 1.15 -48.09 13.18
N ASP A 191 1.69 -46.96 13.63
CA ASP A 191 3.11 -46.70 13.57
C ASP A 191 3.85 -47.40 14.71
N VAL A 192 4.76 -48.29 14.36
CA VAL A 192 5.60 -49.02 15.32
C VAL A 192 7.00 -48.37 15.40
N LYS A 193 7.44 -47.72 14.35
CA LYS A 193 8.77 -47.10 14.23
C LYS A 193 8.78 -45.65 14.65
N GLY A 194 7.65 -45.00 14.56
CA GLY A 194 7.44 -43.61 15.05
C GLY A 194 7.75 -42.50 14.05
N HIS A 195 8.39 -42.80 12.89
CA HIS A 195 8.74 -41.75 11.93
C HIS A 195 7.49 -41.13 11.31
N GLY A 196 6.52 -41.93 10.87
CA GLY A 196 5.28 -41.45 10.28
C GLY A 196 4.42 -40.64 11.25
N SER A 197 4.36 -41.01 12.54
CA SER A 197 3.67 -40.21 13.56
C SER A 197 4.32 -38.85 13.76
N ARG A 198 5.67 -38.78 13.78
CA ARG A 198 6.43 -37.50 13.89
C ARG A 198 6.19 -36.62 12.68
N VAL A 199 6.22 -37.17 11.48
CA VAL A 199 5.93 -36.45 10.22
C VAL A 199 4.49 -35.94 10.21
N ALA A 200 3.51 -36.78 10.60
CA ALA A 200 2.11 -36.40 10.71
C ALA A 200 1.91 -35.28 11.74
N GLY A 201 2.68 -35.32 12.85
CA GLY A 201 2.65 -34.27 13.88
C GLY A 201 3.02 -32.90 13.36
N ILE A 202 4.08 -32.80 12.55
CA ILE A 202 4.47 -31.55 11.89
C ILE A 202 3.36 -31.05 10.95
N ALA A 203 2.73 -31.95 10.18
CA ALA A 203 1.67 -31.56 9.26
C ALA A 203 0.42 -31.09 9.98
N ALA A 204 -0.03 -31.84 11.02
CA ALA A 204 -1.38 -31.71 11.51
C ALA A 204 -1.61 -32.17 12.97
N ALA A 205 -0.63 -32.07 13.90
CA ALA A 205 -0.94 -32.25 15.33
C ALA A 205 -1.99 -31.24 15.77
N ALA A 206 -2.83 -31.67 16.76
CA ALA A 206 -3.95 -30.86 17.24
C ALA A 206 -3.48 -29.48 17.73
N ARG A 207 -4.33 -28.48 17.61
CA ARG A 207 -4.17 -27.16 18.23
C ARG A 207 -5.13 -27.07 19.41
N ASP A 208 -4.73 -27.63 20.54
CA ASP A 208 -5.58 -27.77 21.73
C ASP A 208 -5.01 -27.07 22.98
N GLY A 209 -3.92 -26.32 22.82
CA GLY A 209 -3.25 -25.57 23.90
C GLY A 209 -2.23 -26.41 24.67
N ILE A 210 -1.90 -27.63 24.22
CA ILE A 210 -1.05 -28.58 24.96
C ILE A 210 0.04 -29.11 24.04
N GLY A 211 1.31 -28.99 24.47
CA GLY A 211 2.44 -29.55 23.74
C GLY A 211 2.78 -28.81 22.48
N VAL A 212 2.51 -29.40 21.34
CA VAL A 212 2.83 -28.90 20.01
C VAL A 212 1.65 -29.01 19.07
N GLN A 213 1.63 -28.19 18.05
CA GLN A 213 0.62 -28.23 16.98
C GLN A 213 1.26 -28.39 15.61
N GLY A 214 0.52 -28.91 14.66
CA GLY A 214 0.92 -28.99 13.26
C GLY A 214 0.60 -27.70 12.49
N VAL A 215 1.15 -27.60 11.26
CA VAL A 215 0.93 -26.42 10.37
C VAL A 215 -0.55 -26.33 9.94
N ALA A 216 -1.22 -27.46 9.74
CA ALA A 216 -2.64 -27.54 9.37
C ALA A 216 -3.41 -28.38 10.42
N PRO A 217 -3.64 -27.84 11.65
CA PRO A 217 -4.06 -28.63 12.79
C PRO A 217 -5.46 -29.26 12.66
N ASP A 218 -6.31 -28.79 11.74
CA ASP A 218 -7.63 -29.38 11.48
C ASP A 218 -7.70 -30.13 10.15
N ALA A 219 -6.57 -30.38 9.48
CA ALA A 219 -6.56 -31.22 8.28
C ALA A 219 -6.88 -32.66 8.60
N THR A 220 -7.48 -33.36 7.64
CA THR A 220 -7.66 -34.82 7.70
C THR A 220 -6.37 -35.50 7.26
N ILE A 221 -5.91 -36.49 8.03
CA ILE A 221 -4.72 -37.24 7.72
C ILE A 221 -5.15 -38.59 7.11
N LEU A 222 -4.68 -38.85 5.89
CA LEU A 222 -4.77 -40.16 5.25
C LEU A 222 -3.39 -40.82 5.39
N ALA A 223 -3.24 -41.66 6.40
CA ALA A 223 -1.98 -42.35 6.65
C ALA A 223 -1.87 -43.59 5.76
N LEU A 224 -0.80 -43.61 4.95
CA LEU A 224 -0.50 -44.70 4.01
C LEU A 224 0.85 -45.33 4.38
N LYS A 225 0.79 -46.44 5.08
CA LYS A 225 1.95 -47.12 5.62
C LYS A 225 2.68 -47.90 4.52
N LEU A 226 3.95 -47.55 4.31
CA LEU A 226 4.82 -48.17 3.30
C LEU A 226 5.91 -49.04 3.92
N SER A 227 6.09 -49.05 5.24
CA SER A 227 7.04 -49.89 5.93
C SER A 227 6.49 -51.33 6.07
N GLY A 228 7.26 -52.29 5.69
CA GLY A 228 6.91 -53.70 5.75
C GLY A 228 7.76 -54.47 6.76
N PRO A 229 7.65 -55.77 6.76
CA PRO A 229 8.41 -56.62 7.67
C PRO A 229 9.92 -56.55 7.39
N ASP A 230 10.71 -56.46 8.45
CA ASP A 230 12.16 -56.63 8.38
C ASP A 230 12.48 -58.14 8.19
N MET A 231 12.75 -58.50 6.96
CA MET A 231 13.07 -59.88 6.59
C MET A 231 14.56 -60.26 6.76
N THR A 232 15.40 -59.30 7.21
CA THR A 232 16.87 -59.52 7.23
C THR A 232 17.31 -60.52 8.26
N ASN A 233 16.61 -60.73 9.34
CA ASN A 233 16.94 -61.64 10.45
C ASN A 233 15.84 -62.64 10.77
N VAL A 234 14.94 -62.91 9.87
CA VAL A 234 13.82 -63.85 10.10
C VAL A 234 14.33 -65.27 9.93
N THR A 235 14.37 -65.98 11.05
CA THR A 235 14.58 -67.46 11.03
C THR A 235 13.25 -68.21 11.09
N PRO A 236 13.10 -69.40 10.55
CA PRO A 236 11.83 -70.13 10.49
C PRO A 236 11.18 -70.44 11.85
N THR A 237 11.84 -70.17 12.94
CA THR A 237 11.38 -70.49 14.32
C THR A 237 11.19 -69.28 15.22
N SER A 238 11.30 -68.08 14.72
CA SER A 238 11.41 -66.87 15.56
C SER A 238 10.15 -66.03 15.58
N GLY A 239 9.01 -66.51 15.89
CA GLY A 239 7.85 -65.62 16.21
C GLY A 239 7.46 -64.58 15.13
N PRO A 240 6.72 -63.53 15.47
CA PRO A 240 6.29 -62.51 14.53
C PRO A 240 7.50 -61.77 13.93
N VAL A 241 7.48 -61.57 12.62
CA VAL A 241 8.50 -60.83 11.92
C VAL A 241 8.47 -59.36 12.38
N PRO A 242 9.61 -58.79 12.81
CA PRO A 242 9.64 -57.39 13.20
C PRO A 242 9.37 -56.49 12.02
N GLU A 243 8.79 -55.36 12.26
CA GLU A 243 8.56 -54.31 11.25
C GLU A 243 9.90 -53.62 10.88
N GLY A 244 10.12 -53.41 9.59
CA GLY A 244 11.33 -52.75 9.07
C GLY A 244 11.20 -51.22 9.08
N ASP A 245 12.32 -50.51 9.01
CA ASP A 245 12.40 -49.06 8.94
C ASP A 245 12.26 -48.55 7.51
N GLY A 246 12.53 -49.39 6.52
CA GLY A 246 12.59 -48.97 5.12
C GLY A 246 11.22 -49.02 4.44
N ALA A 247 10.94 -47.99 3.66
CA ALA A 247 9.82 -48.02 2.73
C ALA A 247 10.19 -48.84 1.48
N ASN A 248 9.26 -49.69 1.02
CA ASN A 248 9.42 -50.40 -0.23
C ASN A 248 9.07 -49.47 -1.42
N PRO A 249 10.04 -49.11 -2.31
CA PRO A 249 9.78 -48.18 -3.42
C PRO A 249 8.68 -48.64 -4.38
N SER A 250 8.38 -49.97 -4.47
CA SER A 250 7.32 -50.47 -5.33
C SER A 250 5.91 -50.14 -4.83
N LEU A 251 5.77 -49.77 -3.56
CA LEU A 251 4.49 -49.42 -2.95
C LEU A 251 4.15 -47.91 -3.12
N ILE A 252 5.10 -47.08 -3.51
CA ILE A 252 4.90 -45.66 -3.71
C ILE A 252 3.81 -45.39 -4.75
N ALA A 253 3.91 -45.99 -5.92
CA ALA A 253 2.95 -45.80 -7.00
C ALA A 253 1.52 -46.23 -6.66
N PRO A 254 1.25 -47.42 -6.10
CA PRO A 254 -0.07 -47.78 -5.65
C PRO A 254 -0.60 -46.87 -4.51
N ALA A 255 0.26 -46.47 -3.57
CA ALA A 255 -0.13 -45.56 -2.50
C ALA A 255 -0.52 -44.16 -3.01
N ILE A 256 0.21 -43.61 -3.96
CA ILE A 256 -0.15 -42.33 -4.62
C ILE A 256 -1.51 -42.43 -5.30
N ARG A 257 -1.75 -43.47 -6.10
CA ARG A 257 -3.05 -43.70 -6.76
C ARG A 257 -4.18 -43.80 -5.75
N TYR A 258 -3.95 -44.55 -4.69
CA TYR A 258 -4.93 -44.70 -3.61
C TYR A 258 -5.20 -43.37 -2.90
N ALA A 259 -4.17 -42.57 -2.64
CA ALA A 259 -4.35 -41.23 -2.08
C ALA A 259 -5.24 -40.33 -2.96
N LEU A 260 -5.06 -40.41 -4.28
CA LEU A 260 -5.90 -39.68 -5.22
C LEU A 260 -7.35 -40.16 -5.22
N ASP A 261 -7.56 -41.49 -5.22
CA ASP A 261 -8.90 -42.12 -5.15
C ASP A 261 -9.65 -41.74 -3.87
N LYS A 262 -8.93 -41.55 -2.76
CA LYS A 262 -9.48 -41.11 -1.46
C LYS A 262 -9.54 -39.57 -1.31
N GLY A 263 -9.25 -38.83 -2.36
CA GLY A 263 -9.47 -37.39 -2.41
C GLY A 263 -8.40 -36.56 -1.71
N ALA A 264 -7.21 -37.11 -1.44
CA ALA A 264 -6.11 -36.33 -0.90
C ALA A 264 -5.78 -35.16 -1.84
N PHE A 265 -5.61 -33.97 -1.27
CA PHE A 265 -5.19 -32.81 -2.03
C PHE A 265 -3.67 -32.73 -2.16
N VAL A 266 -2.97 -33.00 -1.07
CA VAL A 266 -1.51 -32.99 -1.03
C VAL A 266 -1.01 -34.32 -0.50
N ILE A 267 0.05 -34.82 -1.11
CA ILE A 267 0.75 -36.04 -0.74
C ILE A 267 2.10 -35.64 -0.18
N SER A 268 2.35 -35.96 1.09
CA SER A 268 3.64 -35.75 1.76
C SER A 268 4.41 -37.06 1.79
N MET A 269 5.63 -37.03 1.29
CA MET A 269 6.52 -38.18 1.19
C MET A 269 7.89 -37.82 1.77
N SER A 270 8.16 -38.34 2.98
CA SER A 270 9.38 -38.09 3.73
C SER A 270 10.39 -39.22 3.57
N LEU A 271 10.62 -39.61 2.33
CA LEU A 271 11.48 -40.72 2.00
C LEU A 271 12.21 -40.48 0.69
N ASN A 272 13.40 -41.11 0.59
CA ASN A 272 14.22 -41.15 -0.59
C ASN A 272 14.59 -42.59 -0.88
N GLY A 273 15.03 -42.85 -2.09
CA GLY A 273 15.46 -44.17 -2.49
C GLY A 273 15.60 -44.29 -3.99
N GLU A 274 16.02 -45.45 -4.45
CA GLU A 274 16.17 -45.79 -5.84
C GLU A 274 15.12 -46.81 -6.27
N ALA A 275 14.65 -46.66 -7.50
CA ALA A 275 13.79 -47.59 -8.14
C ALA A 275 14.05 -47.58 -9.65
N THR A 276 14.14 -48.78 -10.26
CA THR A 276 14.42 -48.96 -11.68
C THR A 276 13.36 -49.83 -12.35
N GLY A 277 13.44 -49.91 -13.66
CA GLY A 277 12.61 -50.82 -14.44
C GLY A 277 11.11 -50.55 -14.31
N ARG A 278 10.36 -51.57 -13.98
CA ARG A 278 8.88 -51.48 -13.85
C ARG A 278 8.45 -50.51 -12.74
N THR A 279 9.12 -50.54 -11.59
CA THR A 279 8.82 -49.67 -10.46
C THR A 279 8.96 -48.18 -10.85
N ALA A 280 10.04 -47.83 -11.53
CA ALA A 280 10.23 -46.46 -12.02
C ALA A 280 9.13 -46.03 -13.01
N THR A 281 8.71 -46.92 -13.91
CA THR A 281 7.61 -46.67 -14.85
C THR A 281 6.28 -46.44 -14.12
N GLU A 282 5.99 -47.25 -13.09
CA GLU A 282 4.78 -47.12 -12.30
C GLU A 282 4.75 -45.89 -11.44
N GLN A 283 5.90 -45.46 -10.89
CA GLN A 283 6.05 -44.18 -10.17
C GLN A 283 5.77 -43.00 -11.10
N ARG A 284 6.33 -43.02 -12.32
CA ARG A 284 6.04 -42.00 -13.33
C ARG A 284 4.55 -41.89 -13.65
N ALA A 285 3.91 -43.04 -13.91
CA ALA A 285 2.47 -43.09 -14.22
C ALA A 285 1.59 -42.62 -13.03
N ALA A 286 2.03 -42.85 -11.80
CA ALA A 286 1.35 -42.35 -10.62
C ALA A 286 1.44 -40.85 -10.51
N MET A 287 2.62 -40.25 -10.80
CA MET A 287 2.79 -38.78 -10.80
C MET A 287 2.03 -38.11 -11.95
N ASP A 288 1.95 -38.78 -13.12
CA ASP A 288 1.07 -38.32 -14.21
C ASP A 288 -0.40 -38.24 -13.77
N ALA A 289 -0.86 -39.14 -12.92
CA ALA A 289 -2.19 -39.08 -12.32
C ALA A 289 -2.33 -37.94 -11.32
N VAL A 290 -1.28 -37.63 -10.51
CA VAL A 290 -1.23 -36.45 -9.65
C VAL A 290 -1.42 -35.17 -10.47
N ARG A 291 -0.68 -35.07 -11.58
CA ARG A 291 -0.80 -33.94 -12.53
C ARG A 291 -2.20 -33.84 -13.14
N GLN A 292 -2.76 -34.94 -13.60
CA GLN A 292 -4.12 -34.97 -14.21
C GLN A 292 -5.21 -34.58 -13.20
N ALA A 293 -5.07 -34.99 -11.94
CA ALA A 293 -5.98 -34.64 -10.87
C ALA A 293 -5.73 -33.24 -10.29
N ASP A 294 -4.70 -32.53 -10.77
CA ASP A 294 -4.22 -31.24 -10.26
C ASP A 294 -4.03 -31.26 -8.73
N ARG A 295 -3.33 -32.28 -8.24
CA ARG A 295 -2.93 -32.44 -6.83
C ARG A 295 -1.45 -32.09 -6.67
N LEU A 296 -0.97 -32.05 -5.44
CA LEU A 296 0.41 -31.68 -5.12
C LEU A 296 1.13 -32.84 -4.43
N LEU A 297 2.35 -33.12 -4.86
CA LEU A 297 3.25 -34.03 -4.16
C LEU A 297 4.43 -33.24 -3.61
N VAL A 298 4.75 -33.47 -2.34
CA VAL A 298 5.90 -32.88 -1.64
C VAL A 298 6.81 -33.99 -1.15
N GLU A 299 8.05 -33.98 -1.58
CA GLU A 299 9.09 -34.94 -1.19
C GLU A 299 10.20 -34.23 -0.41
N SER A 300 10.77 -34.88 0.59
CA SER A 300 11.95 -34.35 1.29
C SER A 300 13.23 -34.52 0.48
N VAL A 301 14.15 -33.58 0.57
CA VAL A 301 15.52 -33.72 0.09
C VAL A 301 16.26 -34.78 0.93
N SER A 302 17.25 -35.47 0.38
CA SER A 302 18.09 -36.41 1.11
C SER A 302 18.78 -35.76 2.31
N ASN A 303 19.00 -36.57 3.34
CA ASN A 303 19.74 -36.13 4.55
C ASN A 303 21.27 -36.24 4.38
N PHE A 304 21.75 -36.70 3.26
CA PHE A 304 23.18 -36.98 3.03
C PHE A 304 23.79 -35.96 2.06
N THR A 305 24.93 -35.38 2.44
CA THR A 305 25.58 -34.27 1.73
C THR A 305 26.13 -34.61 0.35
N ASP A 306 26.41 -35.88 0.07
CA ASP A 306 26.94 -36.39 -1.17
C ASP A 306 25.85 -36.84 -2.16
N GLU A 307 24.57 -36.66 -1.79
CA GLU A 307 23.46 -37.09 -2.62
C GLU A 307 22.77 -35.93 -3.36
N ASP A 308 22.63 -36.11 -4.66
CA ASP A 308 21.66 -35.38 -5.48
C ASP A 308 20.33 -36.17 -5.45
N SER A 309 19.33 -35.59 -4.76
CA SER A 309 18.03 -36.22 -4.53
C SER A 309 17.21 -36.46 -5.81
N PHE A 310 17.59 -35.83 -6.91
CA PHE A 310 16.93 -36.04 -8.20
C PHE A 310 17.56 -37.18 -8.98
N THR A 311 18.85 -37.11 -9.20
CA THR A 311 19.52 -38.05 -10.12
C THR A 311 19.54 -39.49 -9.59
N GLY A 312 18.93 -40.40 -10.34
CA GLY A 312 18.85 -41.83 -9.99
C GLY A 312 17.91 -42.15 -8.82
N LYS A 313 17.16 -41.17 -8.35
CA LYS A 313 16.27 -41.29 -7.18
C LYS A 313 14.79 -41.32 -7.58
N ILE A 314 13.94 -41.54 -6.58
CA ILE A 314 12.48 -41.58 -6.74
C ILE A 314 11.94 -40.29 -7.39
N ALA A 315 12.48 -39.13 -7.02
CA ALA A 315 12.06 -37.84 -7.58
C ALA A 315 12.26 -37.76 -9.11
N GLU A 316 13.35 -38.34 -9.67
CA GLU A 316 13.53 -38.40 -11.12
C GLU A 316 12.46 -39.28 -11.80
N ASN A 317 12.11 -40.41 -11.20
CA ASN A 317 11.06 -41.28 -11.69
C ASN A 317 9.70 -40.57 -11.68
N LEU A 318 9.36 -39.90 -10.58
CA LEU A 318 8.10 -39.17 -10.41
C LEU A 318 7.99 -37.98 -11.37
N VAL A 319 8.97 -37.11 -11.37
CA VAL A 319 8.98 -35.88 -12.20
C VAL A 319 9.21 -36.19 -13.67
N GLY A 320 10.04 -37.20 -13.95
CA GLY A 320 10.50 -37.64 -15.26
C GLY A 320 11.72 -36.86 -15.74
N THR A 321 12.52 -37.49 -16.58
CA THR A 321 13.72 -36.91 -17.19
C THR A 321 13.41 -35.69 -18.05
N ASP A 322 12.21 -35.65 -18.67
CA ASP A 322 11.63 -34.50 -19.38
C ASP A 322 10.99 -33.44 -18.46
N ARG A 323 10.96 -33.73 -17.16
CA ARG A 323 10.40 -32.87 -16.11
C ARG A 323 8.94 -32.43 -16.34
N ALA A 324 8.16 -33.24 -17.03
CA ALA A 324 6.79 -32.89 -17.38
C ALA A 324 5.88 -32.70 -16.16
N ASN A 325 6.17 -33.34 -15.02
CA ASN A 325 5.39 -33.29 -13.80
C ASN A 325 5.90 -32.26 -12.77
N ARG A 326 6.97 -31.53 -13.07
CA ARG A 326 7.66 -30.64 -12.12
C ARG A 326 6.74 -29.60 -11.45
N ASP A 327 5.72 -29.13 -12.13
CA ASP A 327 4.87 -28.04 -11.62
C ASP A 327 3.92 -28.51 -10.50
N TRP A 328 3.70 -29.81 -10.34
CA TRP A 328 2.91 -30.44 -9.28
C TRP A 328 3.78 -31.13 -8.23
N PHE A 329 5.08 -30.87 -8.26
CA PHE A 329 6.08 -31.45 -7.38
C PHE A 329 6.86 -30.36 -6.65
N LEU A 330 7.11 -30.56 -5.35
CA LEU A 330 7.98 -29.71 -4.53
C LEU A 330 8.99 -30.57 -3.79
N PHE A 331 10.22 -30.10 -3.71
CA PHE A 331 11.19 -30.57 -2.72
C PHE A 331 11.12 -29.71 -1.45
N ALA A 332 11.29 -30.36 -0.29
CA ALA A 332 11.36 -29.68 0.99
C ALA A 332 12.73 -29.94 1.67
N ILE A 333 13.38 -28.89 2.13
CA ILE A 333 14.64 -28.93 2.86
C ILE A 333 14.49 -28.33 4.25
N GLY A 334 15.19 -28.90 5.25
CA GLY A 334 15.03 -28.54 6.67
C GLY A 334 15.81 -27.30 7.09
N VAL A 335 15.13 -26.36 7.74
CA VAL A 335 15.70 -25.25 8.51
C VAL A 335 15.17 -25.26 9.93
N ASP A 336 15.90 -24.62 10.87
CA ASP A 336 15.38 -24.39 12.22
C ASP A 336 14.35 -23.23 12.24
N GLN A 337 13.78 -22.95 13.40
CA GLN A 337 12.81 -21.86 13.57
C GLN A 337 13.36 -20.47 13.27
N ASN A 338 14.68 -20.27 13.25
CA ASN A 338 15.38 -19.03 12.93
C ASN A 338 15.80 -18.96 11.45
N GLY A 339 15.53 -20.01 10.68
CA GLY A 339 15.92 -20.11 9.27
C GLY A 339 17.32 -20.60 9.03
N ASN A 340 18.03 -21.15 10.04
CA ASN A 340 19.34 -21.72 9.84
C ASN A 340 19.23 -23.10 9.18
N PRO A 341 20.02 -23.37 8.11
CA PRO A 341 20.01 -24.66 7.45
C PRO A 341 20.67 -25.72 8.31
N ARG A 342 20.34 -26.98 8.05
CA ARG A 342 21.05 -28.12 8.61
C ARG A 342 22.48 -28.18 8.05
N VAL A 343 23.43 -28.63 8.87
CA VAL A 343 24.86 -28.70 8.48
C VAL A 343 25.12 -29.73 7.36
N ALA A 344 24.36 -30.83 7.38
CA ALA A 344 24.46 -31.90 6.40
C ALA A 344 23.11 -32.06 5.69
N ASN A 345 23.08 -31.71 4.43
CA ASN A 345 21.92 -31.89 3.54
C ASN A 345 22.37 -32.35 2.17
N GLY A 346 21.55 -33.17 1.54
CA GLY A 346 21.61 -33.39 0.11
C GLY A 346 21.16 -32.14 -0.65
N ASN A 347 21.09 -32.24 -1.95
CA ASN A 347 20.63 -31.14 -2.81
C ASN A 347 19.50 -31.59 -3.74
N ALA A 348 18.76 -30.66 -4.30
CA ALA A 348 17.68 -30.93 -5.23
C ALA A 348 18.15 -31.08 -6.69
N GLY A 349 19.44 -30.95 -6.94
CA GLY A 349 20.02 -31.01 -8.28
C GLY A 349 19.31 -30.02 -9.24
N PRO A 350 18.85 -30.53 -10.39
CA PRO A 350 18.20 -29.67 -11.41
C PRO A 350 16.82 -29.19 -11.02
N LEU A 351 16.31 -29.53 -9.84
CA LEU A 351 15.02 -29.08 -9.31
C LEU A 351 15.16 -28.08 -8.14
N ALA A 352 16.30 -27.41 -7.99
CA ALA A 352 16.49 -26.40 -6.95
C ALA A 352 15.43 -25.27 -7.02
N ASP A 353 14.92 -24.93 -8.20
CA ASP A 353 13.84 -23.98 -8.40
C ASP A 353 12.42 -24.53 -8.01
N ARG A 354 12.36 -25.80 -7.60
CA ARG A 354 11.17 -26.44 -7.01
C ARG A 354 11.40 -26.81 -5.54
N MET A 355 12.56 -26.44 -5.00
CA MET A 355 12.91 -26.64 -3.60
C MET A 355 12.51 -25.45 -2.76
N ILE A 356 11.94 -25.71 -1.59
CA ILE A 356 11.55 -24.72 -0.60
C ILE A 356 12.03 -25.18 0.79
N ALA A 357 12.63 -24.28 1.55
CA ALA A 357 13.06 -24.55 2.91
C ALA A 357 11.91 -24.42 3.88
N ALA A 358 11.77 -25.31 4.85
CA ALA A 358 10.74 -25.27 5.88
C ALA A 358 11.28 -25.84 7.20
N GLY A 359 10.55 -25.66 8.30
CA GLY A 359 10.93 -26.17 9.61
C GLY A 359 11.13 -27.69 9.58
N GLY A 360 12.35 -28.13 9.76
CA GLY A 360 12.76 -29.54 9.74
C GLY A 360 14.05 -29.79 10.52
N ASN A 361 14.64 -28.74 11.11
CA ASN A 361 15.84 -28.83 11.91
C ASN A 361 15.53 -28.37 13.34
N ASN A 362 15.81 -29.24 14.34
CA ASN A 362 15.53 -28.96 15.75
C ASN A 362 14.06 -28.56 15.99
N VAL A 363 13.14 -29.31 15.40
CA VAL A 363 11.70 -29.05 15.49
C VAL A 363 11.04 -30.02 16.44
N GLN A 364 10.06 -29.52 17.19
CA GLN A 364 9.25 -30.34 18.10
C GLN A 364 8.07 -30.94 17.35
N THR A 365 7.81 -32.20 17.66
CA THR A 365 6.69 -32.98 17.11
C THR A 365 6.25 -34.05 18.13
N VAL A 366 5.38 -34.97 17.75
CA VAL A 366 4.90 -36.05 18.59
C VAL A 366 5.34 -37.41 18.05
N ASP A 367 5.76 -38.31 18.95
CA ASP A 367 6.09 -39.69 18.61
C ASP A 367 4.84 -40.57 18.52
N GLN A 368 5.03 -41.88 18.23
CA GLN A 368 3.99 -42.87 18.15
C GLN A 368 3.30 -43.22 19.49
N ASN A 369 3.77 -42.63 20.59
CA ASN A 369 3.22 -42.79 21.93
C ASN A 369 2.58 -41.49 22.45
N GLY A 370 2.53 -40.44 21.61
CA GLY A 370 1.99 -39.12 21.96
C GLY A 370 2.94 -38.23 22.80
N ASN A 371 4.23 -38.63 22.92
CA ASN A 371 5.21 -37.80 23.62
C ASN A 371 5.76 -36.74 22.69
N VAL A 372 6.00 -35.54 23.23
CA VAL A 372 6.71 -34.45 22.50
C VAL A 372 8.18 -34.84 22.40
N VAL A 373 8.69 -34.84 21.19
CA VAL A 373 10.11 -35.10 20.84
C VAL A 373 10.67 -33.99 19.98
N ILE A 374 12.01 -33.87 19.98
CA ILE A 374 12.72 -32.91 19.13
C ILE A 374 13.42 -33.69 18.03
N GLU A 375 13.18 -33.30 16.80
CA GLU A 375 13.65 -34.00 15.62
C GLU A 375 14.45 -33.08 14.68
N THR A 376 15.34 -33.71 13.90
CA THR A 376 16.12 -33.05 12.89
C THR A 376 16.24 -33.95 11.65
N GLY A 377 15.74 -33.44 10.52
CA GLY A 377 15.81 -34.12 9.22
C GLY A 377 14.98 -33.41 8.18
N ASN A 378 15.36 -33.53 6.93
CA ASN A 378 14.56 -33.00 5.81
C ASN A 378 13.18 -33.65 5.74
N SER A 379 13.05 -34.86 6.29
CA SER A 379 11.77 -35.56 6.46
C SER A 379 10.70 -34.74 7.18
N PHE A 380 11.08 -33.81 8.05
CA PHE A 380 10.13 -32.97 8.80
C PHE A 380 9.77 -31.67 8.05
N ALA A 381 10.54 -31.28 7.03
CA ALA A 381 10.22 -30.15 6.18
C ALA A 381 9.08 -30.44 5.19
N ALA A 382 9.02 -31.64 4.63
CA ALA A 382 7.97 -32.00 3.67
C ALA A 382 6.55 -31.88 4.24
N PRO A 383 6.23 -32.40 5.44
CA PRO A 383 4.92 -32.25 6.06
C PRO A 383 4.59 -30.79 6.43
N ALA A 384 5.60 -29.95 6.75
CA ALA A 384 5.38 -28.52 6.98
C ALA A 384 4.90 -27.81 5.71
N VAL A 385 5.51 -28.10 4.55
CA VAL A 385 5.09 -27.60 3.24
C VAL A 385 3.71 -28.15 2.86
N ALA A 386 3.44 -29.43 3.10
CA ALA A 386 2.13 -30.04 2.85
C ALA A 386 1.03 -29.41 3.69
N GLY A 387 1.31 -29.11 4.97
CA GLY A 387 0.40 -28.38 5.85
C GLY A 387 0.11 -26.96 5.31
N ALA A 388 1.14 -26.23 4.88
CA ALA A 388 0.95 -24.91 4.26
C ALA A 388 0.09 -24.97 2.98
N ALA A 389 0.28 -26.00 2.16
CA ALA A 389 -0.56 -26.24 0.99
C ALA A 389 -2.03 -26.50 1.39
N ALA A 390 -2.26 -27.23 2.49
CA ALA A 390 -3.61 -27.46 3.01
C ALA A 390 -4.27 -26.19 3.53
N LEU A 391 -3.53 -25.28 4.19
CA LEU A 391 -4.05 -23.97 4.60
C LEU A 391 -4.51 -23.15 3.39
N LEU A 392 -3.69 -23.07 2.34
CA LEU A 392 -4.05 -22.36 1.12
C LEU A 392 -5.26 -23.00 0.41
N LYS A 393 -5.34 -24.32 0.39
CA LYS A 393 -6.45 -25.07 -0.21
C LYS A 393 -7.77 -24.84 0.53
N GLN A 394 -7.75 -24.77 1.85
CA GLN A 394 -8.94 -24.41 2.62
C GLN A 394 -9.42 -23.01 2.29
N TYR A 395 -8.51 -22.05 2.20
CA TYR A 395 -8.87 -20.64 1.98
C TYR A 395 -9.33 -20.36 0.54
N TRP A 396 -8.69 -21.01 -0.43
CA TRP A 396 -9.04 -20.94 -1.86
C TRP A 396 -9.31 -22.34 -2.43
N PRO A 397 -10.51 -22.91 -2.20
CA PRO A 397 -10.85 -24.26 -2.63
C PRO A 397 -10.76 -24.51 -4.13
N GLN A 398 -10.83 -23.43 -4.93
CA GLN A 398 -10.70 -23.44 -6.39
C GLN A 398 -9.28 -23.66 -6.88
N LEU A 399 -8.24 -23.39 -6.07
CA LEU A 399 -6.86 -23.57 -6.49
C LEU A 399 -6.48 -25.05 -6.54
N GLY A 400 -5.80 -25.44 -7.64
CA GLY A 400 -5.21 -26.76 -7.79
C GLY A 400 -3.78 -26.84 -7.30
N GLY A 401 -3.20 -28.02 -7.39
CA GLY A 401 -1.86 -28.32 -6.89
C GLY A 401 -0.79 -27.48 -7.54
N LYS A 402 -0.86 -27.30 -8.87
CA LYS A 402 0.07 -26.45 -9.62
C LYS A 402 0.06 -25.00 -9.14
N ALA A 403 -1.13 -24.43 -8.96
CA ALA A 403 -1.26 -23.04 -8.53
C ALA A 403 -0.74 -22.84 -7.10
N ILE A 404 -1.07 -23.75 -6.18
CA ILE A 404 -0.60 -23.70 -4.79
C ILE A 404 0.91 -23.87 -4.72
N ALA A 405 1.49 -24.83 -5.44
CA ALA A 405 2.95 -24.98 -5.52
C ALA A 405 3.62 -23.69 -5.98
N ARG A 406 3.10 -23.07 -7.04
CA ARG A 406 3.62 -21.82 -7.56
C ARG A 406 3.54 -20.68 -6.54
N ILE A 407 2.41 -20.55 -5.83
CA ILE A 407 2.24 -19.54 -4.79
C ILE A 407 3.27 -19.72 -3.67
N LEU A 408 3.44 -20.97 -3.17
CA LEU A 408 4.40 -21.24 -2.11
C LEU A 408 5.83 -20.87 -2.52
N LEU A 409 6.24 -21.22 -3.74
CA LEU A 409 7.57 -20.88 -4.26
C LEU A 409 7.74 -19.37 -4.44
N ASP A 410 6.81 -18.69 -5.10
CA ASP A 410 6.93 -17.27 -5.42
C ASP A 410 6.83 -16.36 -4.19
N THR A 411 6.31 -16.85 -3.07
CA THR A 411 6.13 -16.09 -1.82
C THR A 411 7.08 -16.50 -0.71
N ALA A 412 7.95 -17.48 -0.97
CA ALA A 412 9.02 -17.84 -0.05
C ALA A 412 9.86 -16.59 0.32
N THR A 413 10.41 -16.61 1.51
CA THR A 413 11.37 -15.56 1.91
C THR A 413 12.74 -15.97 1.42
N ASP A 414 13.28 -15.20 0.48
CA ASP A 414 14.63 -15.43 -0.06
C ASP A 414 15.66 -15.48 1.08
N ALA A 415 16.52 -16.51 1.04
CA ALA A 415 17.53 -16.79 2.04
C ALA A 415 18.75 -17.39 1.38
N GLY A 416 19.94 -17.14 1.93
CA GLY A 416 21.20 -17.58 1.33
C GLY A 416 21.65 -16.66 0.20
N ALA A 417 22.07 -17.22 -0.91
CA ALA A 417 22.42 -16.45 -2.10
C ALA A 417 21.15 -15.90 -2.76
N PRO A 418 21.17 -14.66 -3.28
CA PRO A 418 19.97 -14.08 -3.88
C PRO A 418 19.38 -14.95 -5.00
N GLY A 419 18.08 -15.24 -4.91
CA GLY A 419 17.36 -16.08 -5.86
C GLY A 419 17.39 -17.56 -5.52
N VAL A 420 17.48 -18.42 -6.54
CA VAL A 420 17.48 -19.89 -6.33
C VAL A 420 18.88 -20.39 -6.03
N ASP A 421 19.04 -21.08 -4.90
CA ASP A 421 20.32 -21.71 -4.53
C ASP A 421 20.14 -23.16 -4.09
N GLN A 422 21.26 -23.89 -3.89
CA GLN A 422 21.23 -25.32 -3.53
C GLN A 422 21.00 -25.58 -2.04
N VAL A 423 21.00 -24.53 -1.19
CA VAL A 423 20.83 -24.65 0.27
C VAL A 423 19.40 -24.41 0.67
N PHE A 424 18.76 -23.38 0.11
CA PHE A 424 17.40 -22.96 0.48
C PHE A 424 16.40 -23.13 -0.67
N GLY A 425 16.84 -23.51 -1.87
CA GLY A 425 15.99 -23.50 -3.06
C GLY A 425 15.55 -22.08 -3.41
N VAL A 426 14.24 -21.85 -3.43
CA VAL A 426 13.66 -20.50 -3.66
C VAL A 426 13.58 -19.67 -2.39
N GLY A 427 13.94 -20.21 -1.22
CA GLY A 427 13.87 -19.56 0.07
C GLY A 427 13.01 -20.29 1.10
N ILE A 428 12.76 -19.63 2.23
CA ILE A 428 12.05 -20.19 3.38
C ILE A 428 10.53 -19.99 3.23
N LEU A 429 9.78 -21.05 3.47
CA LEU A 429 8.32 -21.09 3.47
C LEU A 429 7.71 -19.94 4.29
N ASN A 430 6.75 -19.23 3.70
CA ASN A 430 6.11 -18.09 4.33
C ASN A 430 4.60 -18.06 4.03
N VAL A 431 3.81 -18.65 4.91
CA VAL A 431 2.34 -18.70 4.80
C VAL A 431 1.73 -17.30 4.86
N GLU A 432 2.30 -16.40 5.66
CA GLU A 432 1.83 -15.02 5.74
C GLU A 432 1.91 -14.33 4.36
N LYS A 433 3.07 -14.37 3.70
CA LYS A 433 3.22 -13.82 2.34
C LYS A 433 2.36 -14.58 1.32
N ALA A 434 2.29 -15.91 1.45
CA ALA A 434 1.48 -16.74 0.57
C ALA A 434 -0.01 -16.39 0.62
N MET A 435 -0.52 -15.97 1.77
CA MET A 435 -1.91 -15.56 1.94
C MET A 435 -2.18 -14.09 1.62
N GLN A 436 -1.16 -13.29 1.43
CA GLN A 436 -1.30 -11.91 0.97
C GLN A 436 -1.42 -11.87 -0.56
N ALA A 437 -2.12 -10.84 -1.05
CA ALA A 437 -2.27 -10.63 -2.48
C ALA A 437 -0.93 -10.29 -3.13
N GLN A 438 -0.65 -10.92 -4.27
CA GLN A 438 0.57 -10.74 -5.03
C GLN A 438 0.34 -9.79 -6.22
N ALA A 439 1.40 -9.10 -6.67
CA ALA A 439 1.34 -8.18 -7.80
C ALA A 439 0.76 -8.86 -9.06
N PRO A 440 0.12 -8.11 -9.97
CA PRO A 440 -0.52 -8.67 -11.16
C PRO A 440 0.49 -9.36 -12.07
N ALA A 441 0.05 -10.44 -12.69
CA ALA A 441 0.71 -10.92 -13.89
C ALA A 441 0.60 -9.87 -15.00
N THR A 442 1.60 -9.82 -15.88
CA THR A 442 1.65 -8.91 -17.03
C THR A 442 0.59 -9.19 -18.12
N SER A 443 -0.30 -10.17 -17.94
CA SER A 443 -1.40 -10.43 -18.87
C SER A 443 -2.56 -9.45 -18.66
N PHE A 444 -3.09 -8.92 -19.74
CA PHE A 444 -4.08 -7.85 -19.80
C PHE A 444 -5.33 -8.07 -18.92
N VAL A 445 -5.78 -9.30 -18.74
CA VAL A 445 -7.02 -9.63 -17.99
C VAL A 445 -6.78 -9.59 -16.46
N ALA A 446 -5.64 -10.08 -16.00
CA ALA A 446 -5.25 -9.95 -14.61
C ALA A 446 -4.89 -8.50 -14.24
N ALA A 447 -4.42 -7.71 -15.20
CA ALA A 447 -4.07 -6.31 -15.01
C ALA A 447 -5.25 -5.44 -14.56
N GLN A 448 -6.45 -5.63 -15.09
CA GLN A 448 -7.62 -4.79 -14.76
C GLN A 448 -8.14 -5.01 -13.34
N ALA A 449 -8.22 -6.25 -12.89
CA ALA A 449 -8.67 -6.56 -11.52
C ALA A 449 -7.71 -6.05 -10.44
N VAL A 450 -6.42 -6.08 -10.75
CA VAL A 450 -5.36 -5.65 -9.84
C VAL A 450 -5.13 -4.14 -9.91
N LEU A 451 -5.41 -3.50 -11.06
CA LEU A 451 -5.37 -2.04 -11.19
C LEU A 451 -6.26 -1.35 -10.15
N ALA A 452 -7.41 -1.93 -9.81
CA ALA A 452 -8.28 -1.39 -8.76
C ALA A 452 -7.60 -1.34 -7.39
N ARG A 453 -6.82 -2.37 -7.03
CA ARG A 453 -6.10 -2.43 -5.75
C ARG A 453 -4.98 -1.39 -5.63
N TYR A 454 -4.26 -1.15 -6.72
CA TYR A 454 -3.15 -0.20 -6.76
C TYR A 454 -3.60 1.19 -7.25
N SER A 455 -4.91 1.39 -7.43
CA SER A 455 -5.46 2.69 -7.74
C SER A 455 -5.61 3.50 -6.47
N SER A 456 -5.15 4.73 -6.50
CA SER A 456 -5.35 5.69 -5.43
C SER A 456 -6.18 6.87 -5.97
N LEU A 457 -7.05 7.39 -5.12
CA LEU A 457 -7.86 8.56 -5.38
C LEU A 457 -7.66 9.55 -4.24
N THR A 458 -7.09 10.70 -4.54
CA THR A 458 -6.98 11.79 -3.56
C THR A 458 -8.13 12.74 -3.78
N MET A 459 -9.05 12.78 -2.82
CA MET A 459 -10.21 13.67 -2.86
C MET A 459 -9.79 15.09 -2.51
N SER A 460 -10.34 16.06 -3.22
CA SER A 460 -10.22 17.47 -2.87
C SER A 460 -11.38 17.93 -1.99
N ALA A 461 -11.24 19.10 -1.35
CA ALA A 461 -12.26 19.65 -0.48
C ALA A 461 -13.65 19.74 -1.11
N PRO A 462 -13.84 20.14 -2.39
CA PRO A 462 -15.16 20.18 -3.02
C PRO A 462 -15.92 18.85 -3.03
N PHE A 463 -15.23 17.73 -3.05
CA PHE A 463 -15.81 16.38 -3.00
C PHE A 463 -15.98 15.83 -1.57
N GLY A 464 -15.54 16.57 -0.56
CA GLY A 464 -15.57 16.10 0.81
C GLY A 464 -14.49 15.09 1.14
N GLY A 465 -14.61 14.52 2.34
CA GLY A 465 -13.64 13.54 2.82
C GLY A 465 -13.80 12.16 2.20
N ALA A 466 -12.75 11.39 2.28
CA ALA A 466 -12.71 9.99 1.84
C ALA A 466 -13.81 9.10 2.48
N ALA A 467 -14.36 9.49 3.63
CA ALA A 467 -15.30 8.68 4.39
C ALA A 467 -16.63 8.38 3.63
N ALA A 468 -17.17 9.35 2.92
CA ALA A 468 -18.44 9.16 2.19
C ALA A 468 -18.31 8.19 1.03
N ILE A 469 -17.15 8.19 0.34
CA ILE A 469 -16.88 7.25 -0.75
C ILE A 469 -16.44 5.90 -0.18
N ALA A 470 -15.65 5.91 0.89
CA ALA A 470 -15.21 4.71 1.57
C ALA A 470 -16.38 3.87 2.09
N THR A 471 -17.43 4.50 2.59
CA THR A 471 -18.65 3.81 3.04
C THR A 471 -19.44 3.24 1.86
N ARG A 472 -19.41 3.86 0.68
CA ARG A 472 -20.15 3.45 -0.51
C ARG A 472 -19.37 2.51 -1.42
N ALA A 473 -18.03 2.54 -1.37
CA ALA A 473 -17.12 1.59 -2.02
C ALA A 473 -16.54 0.60 -1.00
N SER A 474 -17.33 0.23 0.01
CA SER A 474 -16.82 -0.38 1.26
C SER A 474 -16.16 -1.74 1.09
N THR A 475 -16.47 -2.49 0.03
CA THR A 475 -15.81 -3.76 -0.24
C THR A 475 -15.77 -4.01 -1.73
N MET A 476 -14.57 -4.10 -2.29
CA MET A 476 -14.35 -4.57 -3.66
C MET A 476 -13.65 -5.91 -3.60
N THR A 477 -14.17 -6.90 -4.33
CA THR A 477 -13.41 -8.13 -4.58
C THR A 477 -12.38 -7.85 -5.66
N VAL A 478 -11.12 -8.07 -5.35
CA VAL A 478 -10.00 -7.92 -6.29
C VAL A 478 -9.30 -9.25 -6.41
N PHE A 479 -8.75 -9.53 -7.58
CA PHE A 479 -8.03 -10.76 -7.85
C PHE A 479 -6.54 -10.46 -8.05
N ASP A 480 -5.70 -11.34 -7.56
CA ASP A 480 -4.26 -11.23 -7.78
C ASP A 480 -3.82 -11.99 -9.04
N ARG A 481 -2.50 -12.02 -9.27
CA ARG A 481 -1.92 -12.70 -10.44
C ARG A 481 -2.19 -14.21 -10.51
N TYR A 482 -2.61 -14.80 -9.41
CA TYR A 482 -2.99 -16.22 -9.34
C TYR A 482 -4.49 -16.45 -9.43
N GLY A 483 -5.27 -15.39 -9.66
CA GLY A 483 -6.72 -15.45 -9.69
C GLY A 483 -7.37 -15.65 -8.32
N ARG A 484 -6.65 -15.31 -7.23
CA ARG A 484 -7.19 -15.37 -5.87
C ARG A 484 -7.97 -14.11 -5.56
N ASP A 485 -9.13 -14.30 -4.95
CA ASP A 485 -9.99 -13.22 -4.52
C ASP A 485 -9.53 -12.64 -3.17
N PHE A 486 -9.56 -11.32 -3.08
CA PHE A 486 -9.30 -10.57 -1.87
C PHE A 486 -10.36 -9.50 -1.69
N VAL A 487 -10.79 -9.29 -0.46
CA VAL A 487 -11.66 -8.17 -0.13
C VAL A 487 -10.80 -6.95 0.12
N MET A 488 -10.89 -5.97 -0.78
CA MET A 488 -10.29 -4.66 -0.58
C MET A 488 -11.30 -3.73 0.07
N LYS A 489 -10.94 -3.12 1.20
CA LYS A 489 -11.68 -1.97 1.71
C LYS A 489 -11.36 -0.80 0.79
N GLY A 490 -12.35 -0.30 0.07
CA GLY A 490 -12.20 0.81 -0.88
C GLY A 490 -11.59 2.07 -0.26
N ALA A 491 -11.68 2.21 1.06
CA ALA A 491 -11.10 3.30 1.83
C ALA A 491 -9.54 3.32 1.83
N SER A 492 -8.87 2.19 1.63
CA SER A 492 -7.40 2.13 1.74
C SER A 492 -6.65 2.82 0.59
N GLY A 493 -7.30 2.99 -0.56
CA GLY A 493 -6.75 3.74 -1.71
C GLY A 493 -7.35 5.15 -1.88
N ILE A 494 -8.23 5.58 -0.97
CA ILE A 494 -8.92 6.87 -1.05
C ILE A 494 -8.41 7.75 0.08
N HIS A 495 -7.80 8.88 -0.29
CA HIS A 495 -7.20 9.82 0.65
C HIS A 495 -7.95 11.15 0.59
N ALA A 496 -8.28 11.71 1.75
CA ALA A 496 -8.72 13.09 1.86
C ALA A 496 -7.50 14.03 1.84
N ARG A 497 -7.62 15.17 1.20
CA ARG A 497 -6.62 16.22 1.34
C ARG A 497 -6.72 16.76 2.77
N GLY A 498 -5.58 16.82 3.48
CA GLY A 498 -5.53 17.17 4.90
C GLY A 498 -6.16 18.53 5.25
N SER A 499 -6.57 18.66 6.50
CA SER A 499 -7.06 19.90 7.15
C SER A 499 -5.97 20.97 7.22
N GLY A 500 -6.35 22.23 7.39
CA GLY A 500 -5.43 23.39 7.46
C GLY A 500 -5.60 24.39 6.32
N LEU A 501 -6.65 24.23 5.52
CA LEU A 501 -6.96 25.12 4.40
C LEU A 501 -7.35 26.53 4.85
N LEU A 502 -7.92 26.66 6.05
CA LEU A 502 -8.41 27.92 6.59
C LEU A 502 -7.27 28.91 6.90
N ALA A 503 -6.19 28.42 7.54
CA ALA A 503 -5.01 29.24 7.82
C ALA A 503 -4.38 29.82 6.55
N GLY A 504 -4.30 28.99 5.49
CA GLY A 504 -3.77 29.44 4.18
C GLY A 504 -4.67 30.46 3.49
N ALA A 505 -5.99 30.37 3.66
CA ALA A 505 -6.95 31.31 3.08
C ALA A 505 -6.92 32.68 3.77
N MET A 506 -6.75 32.71 5.10
CA MET A 506 -6.69 33.94 5.90
C MET A 506 -5.41 34.75 5.71
N LEU A 507 -4.30 34.10 5.34
CA LEU A 507 -3.02 34.74 5.03
C LEU A 507 -2.97 35.25 3.59
N SER A 508 -4.09 35.60 2.97
CA SER A 508 -4.13 36.23 1.65
C SER A 508 -3.27 37.52 1.62
N PRO A 509 -2.66 37.85 0.49
CA PRO A 509 -1.72 38.96 0.39
C PRO A 509 -2.36 40.24 0.96
N ILE A 510 -1.60 40.95 1.80
CA ILE A 510 -2.01 42.26 2.29
C ILE A 510 -1.80 43.24 1.15
N ASP A 511 -2.87 43.69 0.54
CA ASP A 511 -2.84 44.76 -0.43
C ASP A 511 -2.52 46.04 0.32
N ALA A 512 -1.23 46.39 0.37
CA ALA A 512 -0.78 47.67 0.86
C ALA A 512 -0.29 48.50 -0.34
N PRO A 513 -1.09 49.48 -0.79
CA PRO A 513 -0.67 50.34 -1.89
C PRO A 513 0.54 51.18 -1.48
N TRP A 514 1.65 51.05 -2.15
CA TRP A 514 2.74 51.99 -2.12
C TRP A 514 2.34 53.16 -3.04
N GLN A 515 2.00 54.32 -2.48
CA GLN A 515 1.79 55.52 -3.26
C GLN A 515 3.10 56.27 -3.35
N ARG A 516 3.68 56.35 -4.53
CA ARG A 516 4.70 57.34 -4.84
C ARG A 516 4.03 58.44 -5.69
N ASN A 517 3.80 59.61 -5.10
CA ASN A 517 3.31 60.76 -5.83
C ASN A 517 4.42 61.23 -6.75
N GLY A 518 4.36 60.90 -8.03
CA GLY A 518 5.13 61.53 -9.10
C GLY A 518 4.21 62.52 -9.82
N ALA A 519 4.81 63.54 -10.49
CA ALA A 519 4.13 64.61 -11.19
C ALA A 519 3.31 64.18 -12.44
N THR A 520 2.98 62.93 -12.56
CA THR A 520 2.09 62.35 -13.59
C THR A 520 0.99 61.57 -12.88
N ASP A 521 -0.23 61.56 -13.39
CA ASP A 521 -1.43 60.86 -12.86
C ASP A 521 -1.34 59.32 -12.71
N ALA A 522 -0.15 58.75 -12.89
CA ALA A 522 0.09 57.34 -12.71
C ALA A 522 0.47 56.99 -11.26
N ARG A 523 -0.38 56.21 -10.57
CA ARG A 523 -0.11 55.66 -9.23
C ARG A 523 0.45 54.26 -9.36
N LEU A 524 1.69 54.07 -8.92
CA LEU A 524 2.33 52.77 -8.82
C LEU A 524 2.14 52.24 -7.40
N SER A 525 1.40 51.15 -7.24
CA SER A 525 1.29 50.43 -5.98
C SER A 525 1.96 49.07 -6.08
N PHE A 526 2.88 48.82 -5.16
CA PHE A 526 3.52 47.50 -5.03
C PHE A 526 2.99 46.87 -3.76
N SER A 527 2.38 45.69 -3.86
CA SER A 527 2.09 44.88 -2.69
C SER A 527 3.13 43.78 -2.57
N SER A 528 3.75 43.64 -1.40
CA SER A 528 4.59 42.49 -1.12
C SER A 528 3.76 41.46 -0.37
N SER A 529 3.51 40.29 -0.96
CA SER A 529 3.01 39.14 -0.19
C SER A 529 4.11 38.61 0.72
N VAL A 530 3.78 38.43 1.99
CA VAL A 530 4.61 37.62 2.88
C VAL A 530 4.62 36.21 2.35
N PRO A 531 5.79 35.60 2.06
CA PRO A 531 5.82 34.18 1.78
C PRO A 531 5.33 33.44 3.03
N SER A 532 4.38 32.53 2.90
CA SER A 532 4.11 31.60 3.97
C SER A 532 5.40 30.82 4.23
N TYR A 533 5.86 30.79 5.46
CA TYR A 533 7.14 30.22 5.89
C TYR A 533 7.31 28.73 5.55
N TRP A 534 6.26 28.10 5.05
CA TRP A 534 6.17 26.67 4.78
C TRP A 534 6.25 26.30 3.29
N GLN A 535 6.48 27.25 2.41
CA GLN A 535 6.56 26.97 0.97
C GLN A 535 7.91 27.37 0.41
N SER A 536 8.74 26.38 0.18
CA SER A 536 10.10 26.46 -0.38
C SER A 536 10.14 26.74 -1.89
N ALA A 537 9.37 27.70 -2.40
CA ALA A 537 9.48 28.16 -3.79
C ALA A 537 9.58 29.67 -3.82
N ARG A 538 10.42 30.21 -4.70
CA ARG A 538 10.68 31.64 -4.88
C ARG A 538 9.35 32.41 -4.94
N PRO A 539 9.06 33.31 -4.02
CA PRO A 539 7.80 34.03 -4.03
C PRO A 539 7.75 34.92 -5.27
N ASN A 540 6.79 34.63 -6.15
CA ASN A 540 6.44 35.60 -7.19
C ASN A 540 5.83 36.82 -6.45
N ARG A 541 6.51 37.94 -6.45
CA ARG A 541 6.04 39.12 -5.76
C ARG A 541 4.84 39.70 -6.51
N PRO A 542 3.70 39.94 -5.85
CA PRO A 542 2.58 40.61 -6.47
C PRO A 542 2.99 42.06 -6.77
N ALA A 543 2.64 42.52 -7.95
CA ALA A 543 2.85 43.90 -8.38
C ALA A 543 1.55 44.45 -8.95
N MET A 544 1.22 45.69 -8.62
CA MET A 544 0.07 46.40 -9.16
C MET A 544 0.47 47.77 -9.65
N VAL A 545 -0.07 48.15 -10.79
CA VAL A 545 0.07 49.49 -11.36
C VAL A 545 -1.30 50.04 -11.65
N SER A 546 -1.61 51.19 -11.11
CA SER A 546 -2.85 51.92 -11.41
C SER A 546 -2.54 53.24 -12.09
N PHE A 547 -3.31 53.58 -13.11
CA PHE A 547 -3.23 54.87 -13.80
C PHE A 547 -4.63 55.37 -14.18
N SER A 548 -4.80 56.65 -14.38
CA SER A 548 -6.06 57.27 -14.75
C SER A 548 -6.00 57.70 -16.23
N PRO A 549 -6.70 56.98 -17.13
CA PRO A 549 -6.71 57.34 -18.56
C PRO A 549 -7.58 58.57 -18.86
N ALA A 550 -8.54 58.91 -17.98
CA ALA A 550 -9.39 60.09 -18.06
C ALA A 550 -9.89 60.44 -16.65
N PRO A 551 -10.36 61.70 -16.43
CA PRO A 551 -10.96 62.09 -15.16
C PRO A 551 -12.06 61.11 -14.69
N GLY A 552 -11.95 60.62 -13.44
CA GLY A 552 -12.92 59.69 -12.86
C GLY A 552 -12.80 58.25 -13.33
N GLN A 553 -11.79 57.91 -14.14
CA GLN A 553 -11.51 56.56 -14.56
C GLN A 553 -10.17 56.06 -13.99
N THR A 554 -10.10 54.78 -13.68
CA THR A 554 -8.87 54.16 -13.22
C THR A 554 -8.73 52.80 -13.89
N VAL A 555 -7.53 52.51 -14.38
CA VAL A 555 -7.13 51.18 -14.84
C VAL A 555 -6.09 50.66 -13.89
N THR A 556 -6.33 49.44 -13.35
CA THR A 556 -5.39 48.76 -12.49
C THR A 556 -4.93 47.49 -13.19
N LEU A 557 -3.62 47.31 -13.37
CA LEU A 557 -2.99 46.10 -13.86
C LEU A 557 -2.33 45.39 -12.70
N GLY A 558 -2.48 44.09 -12.62
CA GLY A 558 -1.88 43.24 -11.58
C GLY A 558 -1.06 42.09 -12.18
N ALA A 559 0.11 41.86 -11.64
CA ALA A 559 0.92 40.67 -11.90
C ALA A 559 1.04 39.85 -10.61
N ASN A 560 0.83 38.58 -10.69
CA ASN A 560 0.77 37.65 -9.53
C ASN A 560 -0.27 38.03 -8.47
N VAL A 561 -1.27 38.77 -8.84
CA VAL A 561 -2.40 39.20 -8.00
C VAL A 561 -3.67 39.24 -8.85
N MET A 562 -4.78 38.84 -8.28
CA MET A 562 -6.10 38.93 -8.91
C MET A 562 -6.70 40.28 -8.55
N VAL A 563 -6.66 41.23 -9.50
CA VAL A 563 -7.32 42.54 -9.33
C VAL A 563 -8.76 42.42 -9.80
N GLY A 564 -9.71 43.05 -9.08
CA GLY A 564 -11.08 43.15 -9.56
C GLY A 564 -12.11 42.41 -8.71
N ARG A 565 -11.73 41.73 -7.67
CA ARG A 565 -12.69 41.26 -6.65
C ARG A 565 -12.97 42.38 -5.66
N GLY A 566 -13.69 43.40 -6.15
CA GLY A 566 -14.06 44.58 -5.35
C GLY A 566 -15.24 44.32 -4.42
N ASP A 567 -15.69 43.06 -4.25
CA ASP A 567 -16.80 42.66 -3.39
C ASP A 567 -16.45 42.71 -1.89
N GLY A 568 -15.17 42.79 -1.56
CA GLY A 568 -14.69 42.82 -0.18
C GLY A 568 -14.81 41.45 0.57
N ILE A 569 -15.24 40.43 -0.12
CA ILE A 569 -15.40 39.10 0.47
C ILE A 569 -14.04 38.37 0.48
N THR A 570 -13.60 37.94 1.67
CA THR A 570 -12.29 37.32 1.88
C THR A 570 -12.21 35.88 1.40
N GLY A 571 -13.33 35.14 1.39
CA GLY A 571 -13.37 33.71 1.00
C GLY A 571 -13.32 33.49 -0.52
N SER A 572 -12.39 32.69 -1.01
CA SER A 572 -12.40 32.25 -2.40
C SER A 572 -13.30 31.02 -2.59
N PRO A 573 -14.20 31.01 -3.61
CA PRO A 573 -14.98 29.81 -3.90
C PRO A 573 -14.11 28.62 -4.32
N LEU A 574 -12.88 28.87 -4.80
CA LEU A 574 -11.93 27.85 -5.24
C LEU A 574 -11.02 27.35 -4.12
N ARG A 575 -11.29 27.69 -2.87
CA ARG A 575 -10.51 27.19 -1.74
C ARG A 575 -10.49 25.66 -1.73
N GLY A 576 -9.29 25.10 -1.63
CA GLY A 576 -9.08 23.65 -1.66
C GLY A 576 -9.10 23.00 -3.05
N VAL A 577 -9.39 23.76 -4.10
CA VAL A 577 -9.34 23.27 -5.50
C VAL A 577 -7.97 23.54 -6.11
N VAL A 578 -7.54 24.80 -6.11
CA VAL A 578 -6.25 25.21 -6.67
C VAL A 578 -5.44 26.00 -5.65
N ASP A 579 -4.14 25.81 -5.67
CA ASP A 579 -3.22 26.71 -4.98
C ASP A 579 -3.25 28.08 -5.66
N THR A 580 -3.02 29.13 -4.91
CA THR A 580 -3.08 30.52 -5.34
C THR A 580 -2.73 30.71 -6.82
N PRO A 581 -3.68 31.16 -7.66
CA PRO A 581 -3.41 31.32 -9.07
C PRO A 581 -2.33 32.39 -9.28
N ILE A 582 -1.39 32.11 -10.14
CA ILE A 582 -0.30 33.02 -10.55
C ILE A 582 -0.67 33.55 -11.92
N GLY A 583 -0.66 34.84 -12.10
CA GLY A 583 -0.98 35.38 -13.42
C GLY A 583 -1.11 36.89 -13.50
N MET A 584 -1.82 37.34 -14.51
CA MET A 584 -2.08 38.76 -14.79
C MET A 584 -3.55 39.07 -14.60
N SER A 585 -3.85 40.27 -14.11
CA SER A 585 -5.21 40.78 -14.02
C SER A 585 -5.28 42.24 -14.42
N SER A 586 -6.42 42.68 -14.90
CA SER A 586 -6.70 44.06 -15.22
C SER A 586 -8.11 44.44 -14.79
N VAL A 587 -8.27 45.64 -14.26
CA VAL A 587 -9.60 46.18 -13.92
C VAL A 587 -9.63 47.65 -14.37
N TRP A 588 -10.68 47.96 -15.09
CA TRP A 588 -11.08 49.33 -15.38
C TRP A 588 -12.24 49.72 -14.45
N THR A 589 -12.18 50.92 -13.89
CA THR A 589 -13.28 51.49 -13.10
C THR A 589 -13.60 52.91 -13.60
N GLY A 590 -14.88 53.23 -13.73
CA GLY A 590 -15.30 54.55 -14.19
C GLY A 590 -16.83 54.74 -14.01
N SER A 591 -17.26 55.90 -13.57
CA SER A 591 -18.71 56.23 -13.37
C SER A 591 -19.48 55.23 -12.56
N GLY A 592 -18.81 54.60 -11.57
CA GLY A 592 -19.42 53.59 -10.70
C GLY A 592 -19.47 52.17 -11.30
N TRP A 593 -19.08 52.02 -12.56
CA TRP A 593 -18.89 50.73 -13.21
C TRP A 593 -17.48 50.17 -12.99
N SER A 594 -17.34 48.90 -12.96
CA SER A 594 -16.03 48.24 -13.13
C SER A 594 -16.12 47.04 -14.05
N ALA A 595 -15.07 46.84 -14.88
CA ALA A 595 -14.92 45.68 -15.69
C ALA A 595 -13.50 45.14 -15.56
N GLY A 596 -13.31 43.84 -15.42
CA GLY A 596 -12.02 43.26 -15.20
C GLY A 596 -11.85 41.92 -15.86
N PHE A 597 -10.57 41.59 -16.16
CA PHE A 597 -10.13 40.31 -16.66
C PHE A 597 -9.03 39.78 -15.75
N SER A 598 -9.01 38.45 -15.56
CA SER A 598 -7.93 37.78 -14.84
C SER A 598 -7.53 36.49 -15.54
N SER A 599 -6.24 36.18 -15.49
CA SER A 599 -5.67 34.95 -16.00
C SER A 599 -4.54 34.49 -15.09
N GLY A 600 -4.54 33.22 -14.72
CA GLY A 600 -3.54 32.65 -13.83
C GLY A 600 -3.40 31.15 -13.97
N SER A 601 -2.32 30.62 -13.41
CA SER A 601 -2.09 29.19 -13.31
C SER A 601 -1.73 28.81 -11.88
N SER A 602 -2.05 27.57 -11.50
CA SER A 602 -1.61 27.00 -10.23
C SER A 602 -0.07 26.85 -10.22
N ARG A 603 0.53 26.79 -9.02
CA ARG A 603 1.99 26.68 -8.86
C ARG A 603 2.57 25.43 -9.51
N ASP A 604 1.83 24.35 -9.52
CA ASP A 604 2.20 23.08 -10.15
C ASP A 604 1.86 23.03 -11.65
N SER A 605 1.39 24.16 -12.23
CA SER A 605 0.97 24.27 -13.63
C SER A 605 -0.10 23.28 -14.08
N ARG A 606 -0.83 22.71 -13.13
CA ARG A 606 -1.90 21.74 -13.43
C ARG A 606 -3.26 22.39 -13.61
N ALA A 607 -3.45 23.60 -13.15
CA ALA A 607 -4.68 24.35 -13.36
C ALA A 607 -4.41 25.73 -13.96
N GLU A 608 -5.21 26.11 -14.94
CA GLU A 608 -5.26 27.42 -15.55
C GLU A 608 -6.63 28.02 -15.30
N LEU A 609 -6.68 29.24 -14.78
CA LEU A 609 -7.92 29.98 -14.50
C LEU A 609 -7.96 31.26 -15.33
N ARG A 610 -9.10 31.53 -15.94
CA ARG A 610 -9.41 32.79 -16.61
C ARG A 610 -10.74 33.30 -16.12
N GLY A 611 -10.87 34.59 -15.85
CA GLY A 611 -12.07 35.19 -15.34
C GLY A 611 -12.37 36.54 -15.93
N PHE A 612 -13.63 36.86 -16.05
CA PHE A 612 -14.14 38.17 -16.42
C PHE A 612 -15.18 38.58 -15.38
N ILE A 613 -15.06 39.84 -14.91
CA ILE A 613 -15.96 40.44 -13.92
C ILE A 613 -16.49 41.76 -14.39
N VAL A 614 -17.76 42.04 -14.15
CA VAL A 614 -18.40 43.36 -14.33
C VAL A 614 -19.17 43.69 -13.07
N SER A 615 -19.05 44.95 -12.61
CA SER A 615 -19.85 45.46 -11.51
C SER A 615 -20.54 46.78 -11.89
N THR A 616 -21.73 46.95 -11.39
CA THR A 616 -22.59 48.14 -11.72
C THR A 616 -22.56 49.19 -10.61
N PRO A 617 -22.94 50.40 -10.90
CA PRO A 617 -23.10 51.50 -9.88
C PRO A 617 -24.08 51.13 -8.76
N LEU A 618 -25.04 50.26 -9.06
CA LEU A 618 -26.04 49.79 -8.07
C LEU A 618 -25.46 48.75 -7.10
N GLY A 619 -24.16 48.35 -7.24
CA GLY A 619 -23.50 47.43 -6.37
C GLY A 619 -23.74 45.94 -6.73
N PHE A 620 -24.31 45.66 -7.89
CA PHE A 620 -24.41 44.31 -8.42
C PHE A 620 -23.21 44.02 -9.32
N GLY A 621 -22.71 42.76 -9.24
CA GLY A 621 -21.66 42.28 -10.11
C GLY A 621 -21.94 40.89 -10.65
N PHE A 622 -21.32 40.60 -11.78
CA PHE A 622 -21.35 39.31 -12.43
C PHE A 622 -19.95 38.88 -12.80
N GLU A 623 -19.56 37.66 -12.43
CA GLU A 623 -18.27 37.05 -12.74
C GLU A 623 -18.49 35.75 -13.45
N VAL A 624 -17.76 35.54 -14.56
CA VAL A 624 -17.63 34.22 -15.21
C VAL A 624 -16.16 33.83 -15.19
N SER A 625 -15.89 32.60 -14.76
CA SER A 625 -14.55 32.06 -14.75
C SER A 625 -14.51 30.68 -15.42
N ASP A 626 -13.45 30.42 -16.16
CA ASP A 626 -13.18 29.13 -16.80
C ASP A 626 -11.84 28.61 -16.24
N MET A 627 -11.87 27.38 -15.74
CA MET A 627 -10.72 26.70 -15.17
C MET A 627 -10.46 25.42 -15.95
N VAL A 628 -9.25 25.24 -16.46
CA VAL A 628 -8.79 24.01 -17.14
C VAL A 628 -7.76 23.34 -16.26
N GLU A 629 -7.99 22.06 -15.98
CA GLU A 629 -7.13 21.24 -15.14
C GLU A 629 -6.54 20.07 -15.94
N ARG A 630 -5.30 19.68 -15.62
CA ARG A 630 -4.56 18.58 -16.24
C ARG A 630 -4.30 17.49 -15.20
N GLY A 631 -4.74 16.25 -15.50
CA GLY A 631 -4.58 15.09 -14.62
C GLY A 631 -5.35 15.19 -13.30
N GLN A 632 -6.31 16.10 -13.21
CA GLN A 632 -7.17 16.29 -12.04
C GLN A 632 -8.53 16.87 -12.41
N ALA A 633 -9.49 16.79 -11.49
CA ALA A 633 -10.82 17.36 -11.64
C ALA A 633 -11.24 18.04 -10.32
N LEU A 634 -11.47 19.37 -10.34
CA LEU A 634 -11.69 20.18 -9.14
C LEU A 634 -10.65 19.90 -8.03
N GLY A 635 -9.40 19.68 -8.41
CA GLY A 635 -8.29 19.33 -7.51
C GLY A 635 -8.25 17.87 -7.06
N MET A 636 -9.23 17.04 -7.40
CA MET A 636 -9.22 15.59 -7.17
C MET A 636 -8.21 14.93 -8.11
N ARG A 637 -7.37 14.05 -7.59
CA ARG A 637 -6.30 13.37 -8.34
C ARG A 637 -6.48 11.87 -8.23
N GLY A 638 -6.35 11.18 -9.35
CA GLY A 638 -6.33 9.72 -9.43
C GLY A 638 -4.97 9.21 -9.88
N SER A 639 -4.64 7.96 -9.49
CA SER A 639 -3.54 7.22 -10.13
C SER A 639 -3.80 7.10 -11.65
N ALA A 640 -2.75 6.85 -12.43
CA ALA A 640 -2.83 6.69 -13.88
C ALA A 640 -3.91 5.67 -14.30
N ASN A 641 -4.12 4.64 -13.50
CA ASN A 641 -5.10 3.58 -13.73
C ASN A 641 -6.56 4.05 -13.76
N LEU A 642 -6.87 5.18 -13.10
CA LEU A 642 -8.21 5.76 -13.13
C LEU A 642 -8.45 6.62 -14.37
N GLY A 643 -7.41 6.90 -15.14
CA GLY A 643 -7.50 7.52 -16.47
C GLY A 643 -7.97 8.97 -16.48
N LEU A 644 -7.89 9.71 -15.34
CA LEU A 644 -8.23 11.11 -15.30
C LEU A 644 -7.21 11.91 -16.09
N SER A 645 -7.62 12.44 -17.27
CA SER A 645 -6.76 13.24 -18.12
C SER A 645 -6.85 14.74 -17.79
N GLY A 646 -7.96 15.19 -17.22
CA GLY A 646 -8.17 16.57 -16.81
C GLY A 646 -9.63 16.93 -16.65
N ALA A 647 -9.90 18.23 -16.47
CA ALA A 647 -11.24 18.76 -16.39
C ALA A 647 -11.33 20.19 -16.86
N ARG A 648 -12.51 20.61 -17.28
CA ARG A 648 -12.84 22.01 -17.54
C ARG A 648 -14.03 22.41 -16.70
N THR A 649 -13.84 23.43 -15.87
CA THR A 649 -14.84 23.97 -14.96
C THR A 649 -15.22 25.39 -15.37
N THR A 650 -16.49 25.62 -15.65
CA THR A 650 -17.04 26.96 -15.84
C THR A 650 -17.81 27.33 -14.59
N MET A 651 -17.54 28.51 -14.05
CA MET A 651 -18.18 29.09 -12.87
C MET A 651 -18.83 30.42 -13.22
N ALA A 652 -20.02 30.63 -12.68
CA ALA A 652 -20.70 31.92 -12.74
C ALA A 652 -21.01 32.38 -11.31
N SER A 653 -20.68 33.63 -11.01
CA SER A 653 -20.94 34.24 -9.71
C SER A 653 -21.76 35.52 -9.86
N LEU A 654 -22.74 35.66 -8.99
CA LEU A 654 -23.45 36.92 -8.76
C LEU A 654 -22.95 37.52 -7.46
N THR A 655 -22.68 38.83 -7.47
CA THR A 655 -22.28 39.58 -6.30
C THR A 655 -23.22 40.76 -6.09
N ALA A 656 -23.47 41.08 -4.83
CA ALA A 656 -24.23 42.25 -4.44
C ALA A 656 -23.53 42.99 -3.30
N ARG A 657 -23.47 44.34 -3.35
CA ARG A 657 -22.84 45.15 -2.33
C ARG A 657 -23.73 46.37 -2.04
N ARG A 658 -24.11 46.55 -0.75
CA ARG A 658 -24.95 47.64 -0.37
C ARG A 658 -24.69 48.11 1.08
N MET A 659 -24.81 49.39 1.31
CA MET A 659 -24.86 49.95 2.67
C MET A 659 -26.24 49.71 3.26
N ILE A 660 -26.31 49.06 4.43
CA ILE A 660 -27.56 48.83 5.18
C ILE A 660 -27.29 49.26 6.62
N ALA A 661 -27.96 50.29 7.10
CA ALA A 661 -27.82 50.79 8.47
C ALA A 661 -26.37 51.04 8.92
N GLY A 662 -25.54 51.60 8.04
CA GLY A 662 -24.13 51.88 8.32
C GLY A 662 -23.19 50.71 8.21
N VAL A 663 -23.70 49.53 7.89
CA VAL A 663 -22.92 48.32 7.62
C VAL A 663 -22.82 48.14 6.11
N LEU A 664 -21.62 47.94 5.58
CA LEU A 664 -21.41 47.56 4.21
C LEU A 664 -21.60 46.06 4.09
N VAL A 665 -22.72 45.61 3.52
CA VAL A 665 -23.03 44.19 3.29
C VAL A 665 -22.61 43.82 1.87
N SER A 666 -21.83 42.77 1.76
CA SER A 666 -21.40 42.14 0.50
C SER A 666 -21.86 40.68 0.48
N ALA A 667 -22.42 40.24 -0.63
CA ALA A 667 -22.88 38.86 -0.81
C ALA A 667 -22.37 38.31 -2.16
N ARG A 668 -22.06 37.03 -2.23
CA ARG A 668 -21.70 36.27 -3.43
C ARG A 668 -22.42 34.95 -3.46
N ALA A 669 -22.96 34.56 -4.62
CA ALA A 669 -23.44 33.24 -4.91
C ALA A 669 -22.75 32.72 -6.19
N THR A 670 -22.23 31.50 -6.15
CA THR A 670 -21.48 30.90 -7.25
C THR A 670 -22.08 29.55 -7.60
N ALA A 671 -22.27 29.30 -8.89
CA ALA A 671 -22.59 27.99 -9.45
C ALA A 671 -21.48 27.54 -10.40
N SER A 672 -21.20 26.26 -10.47
CA SER A 672 -20.18 25.68 -11.34
C SER A 672 -20.65 24.44 -12.06
N THR A 673 -20.11 24.24 -13.24
CA THR A 673 -20.27 23.02 -14.03
C THR A 673 -18.88 22.54 -14.46
N THR A 674 -18.54 21.29 -14.15
CA THR A 674 -17.26 20.70 -14.51
C THR A 674 -17.47 19.51 -15.43
N TYR A 675 -16.80 19.52 -16.58
CA TYR A 675 -16.70 18.40 -17.48
C TYR A 675 -15.35 17.71 -17.26
N VAL A 676 -15.40 16.45 -16.81
CA VAL A 676 -14.20 15.64 -16.56
C VAL A 676 -13.84 14.91 -17.83
N ALA A 677 -12.60 15.07 -18.27
CA ALA A 677 -12.05 14.41 -19.45
C ALA A 677 -11.29 13.14 -19.04
N GLY A 678 -11.37 12.12 -19.90
CA GLY A 678 -10.77 10.82 -19.64
C GLY A 678 -11.68 9.96 -18.77
N GLY A 679 -11.07 8.98 -18.16
CA GLY A 679 -11.68 7.90 -17.43
C GLY A 679 -11.16 6.58 -17.94
N SER A 680 -11.11 5.59 -17.10
CA SER A 680 -10.78 4.21 -17.46
C SER A 680 -12.03 3.36 -17.37
N GLU A 681 -11.88 2.09 -17.70
CA GLU A 681 -12.93 1.11 -17.42
C GLU A 681 -13.22 1.00 -15.92
N LEU A 682 -12.24 1.30 -15.05
CA LEU A 682 -12.41 1.26 -13.59
C LEU A 682 -13.26 2.41 -13.07
N MET A 683 -13.16 3.61 -13.68
CA MET A 683 -13.89 4.80 -13.23
C MET A 683 -14.21 5.72 -14.39
N ARG A 684 -15.47 6.10 -14.53
CA ARG A 684 -15.94 7.05 -15.58
C ARG A 684 -17.02 7.95 -15.01
N PHE A 685 -16.91 9.25 -15.24
CA PHE A 685 -17.96 10.21 -14.92
C PHE A 685 -19.13 10.08 -15.91
N SER A 686 -20.36 10.00 -15.39
CA SER A 686 -21.58 9.80 -16.17
C SER A 686 -22.31 11.12 -16.45
N GLY A 687 -21.56 12.20 -16.65
CA GLY A 687 -22.11 13.53 -16.94
C GLY A 687 -21.34 14.64 -16.22
N PRO A 688 -21.82 15.90 -16.32
CA PRO A 688 -21.18 17.02 -15.68
C PRO A 688 -21.28 16.96 -14.16
N VAL A 689 -20.24 17.44 -13.50
CA VAL A 689 -20.20 17.65 -12.05
C VAL A 689 -20.73 19.05 -11.78
N TRP A 690 -21.70 19.16 -10.91
CA TRP A 690 -22.29 20.43 -10.50
C TRP A 690 -21.78 20.84 -9.14
N GLY A 691 -21.48 22.13 -8.96
CA GLY A 691 -21.01 22.68 -7.69
C GLY A 691 -21.61 24.03 -7.37
N SER A 692 -21.59 24.37 -6.08
CA SER A 692 -22.05 25.68 -5.59
C SER A 692 -21.16 26.19 -4.46
N ALA A 693 -21.09 27.51 -4.34
CA ALA A 693 -20.42 28.23 -3.24
C ALA A 693 -21.20 29.52 -2.92
N PHE A 694 -21.08 30.01 -1.68
CA PHE A 694 -21.64 31.30 -1.31
C PHE A 694 -20.78 31.99 -0.26
N ALA A 695 -20.94 33.31 -0.14
CA ALA A 695 -20.36 34.10 0.94
C ALA A 695 -21.22 35.34 1.19
N ILE A 696 -21.31 35.73 2.46
CA ILE A 696 -21.89 36.98 2.89
C ILE A 696 -20.97 37.61 3.94
N GLN A 697 -20.73 38.91 3.86
CA GLN A 697 -19.85 39.66 4.78
C GLN A 697 -20.44 41.03 5.09
N GLY A 698 -20.45 41.37 6.37
CA GLY A 698 -20.70 42.72 6.85
C GLY A 698 -19.42 43.41 7.26
N ALA A 699 -19.25 44.69 6.91
CA ALA A 699 -18.15 45.54 7.33
C ALA A 699 -18.64 46.84 7.92
N HIS A 700 -18.15 47.19 9.12
CA HIS A 700 -18.56 48.40 9.84
C HIS A 700 -17.34 49.09 10.47
N GLY A 701 -17.38 50.42 10.49
CA GLY A 701 -16.34 51.22 11.17
C GLY A 701 -16.46 51.03 12.70
N LEU A 702 -15.40 50.57 13.37
CA LEU A 702 -15.37 50.30 14.80
C LEU A 702 -13.95 50.56 15.34
N PHE A 703 -13.84 51.31 16.46
CA PHE A 703 -12.57 51.56 17.17
C PHE A 703 -11.47 52.11 16.25
N GLY A 704 -11.78 53.08 15.39
CA GLY A 704 -10.83 53.69 14.48
C GLY A 704 -10.37 52.80 13.33
N GLY A 705 -10.96 51.64 13.18
CA GLY A 705 -10.72 50.65 12.14
C GLY A 705 -12.01 50.15 11.50
N THR A 706 -11.89 49.07 10.74
CA THR A 706 -13.04 48.35 10.14
C THR A 706 -13.12 46.97 10.73
N ALA A 707 -14.24 46.64 11.34
CA ALA A 707 -14.61 45.33 11.78
C ALA A 707 -15.38 44.60 10.65
N THR A 708 -15.13 43.33 10.47
CA THR A 708 -15.76 42.46 9.47
C THR A 708 -16.29 41.18 10.12
N LEU A 709 -17.50 40.79 9.74
CA LEU A 709 -18.10 39.51 10.08
C LEU A 709 -18.52 38.82 8.79
N GLY A 710 -18.01 37.59 8.54
CA GLY A 710 -18.26 36.81 7.34
C GLY A 710 -18.86 35.45 7.65
N LEU A 711 -19.74 35.01 6.77
CA LEU A 711 -20.23 33.64 6.68
C LEU A 711 -20.00 33.19 5.24
N SER A 712 -19.28 32.07 5.05
CA SER A 712 -19.02 31.54 3.70
C SER A 712 -19.06 30.01 3.65
N SER A 713 -19.26 29.51 2.45
CA SER A 713 -19.13 28.12 2.09
C SER A 713 -18.28 28.04 0.83
N PRO A 714 -17.10 27.38 0.87
CA PRO A 714 -16.30 27.17 -0.33
C PRO A 714 -17.06 26.26 -1.32
N LEU A 715 -16.46 26.10 -2.52
CA LEU A 715 -17.06 25.27 -3.57
C LEU A 715 -17.30 23.85 -3.07
N ARG A 716 -18.57 23.41 -3.13
CA ARG A 716 -19.04 22.07 -2.83
C ARG A 716 -19.58 21.45 -4.10
N VAL A 717 -19.24 20.19 -4.32
CA VAL A 717 -19.89 19.37 -5.34
C VAL A 717 -21.29 19.00 -4.89
N GLU A 718 -22.29 19.36 -5.65
CA GLU A 718 -23.71 19.06 -5.38
C GLU A 718 -24.16 17.76 -6.03
N ARG A 719 -23.53 17.40 -7.15
CA ARG A 719 -23.81 16.19 -7.91
C ARG A 719 -22.60 15.79 -8.75
N ALA A 720 -22.15 14.54 -8.59
CA ALA A 720 -21.04 13.97 -9.34
C ALA A 720 -21.25 12.47 -9.53
N ARG A 721 -22.02 12.07 -10.52
CA ARG A 721 -22.27 10.65 -10.80
C ARG A 721 -21.08 10.04 -11.52
N THR A 722 -20.57 8.94 -10.97
CA THR A 722 -19.51 8.16 -11.58
C THR A 722 -19.89 6.68 -11.62
N THR A 723 -19.47 5.98 -12.66
CA THR A 723 -19.57 4.53 -12.76
C THR A 723 -18.24 3.93 -12.38
N LEU A 724 -18.29 2.94 -11.47
CA LEU A 724 -17.14 2.13 -11.07
C LEU A 724 -17.33 0.72 -11.61
N LEU A 725 -16.33 0.19 -12.28
CA LEU A 725 -16.29 -1.20 -12.68
C LEU A 725 -15.69 -2.02 -11.52
N VAL A 726 -16.50 -2.91 -10.99
CA VAL A 726 -16.14 -3.74 -9.83
C VAL A 726 -16.04 -5.19 -10.28
N PRO A 727 -14.90 -5.89 -10.07
CA PRO A 727 -14.81 -7.31 -10.33
C PRO A 727 -15.70 -8.08 -9.35
N VAL A 728 -16.53 -9.00 -9.87
CA VAL A 728 -17.50 -9.79 -9.10
C VAL A 728 -17.22 -11.29 -9.14
N ALA A 729 -16.53 -11.80 -10.15
CA ALA A 729 -16.14 -13.18 -10.24
C ALA A 729 -14.92 -13.34 -11.17
N TYR A 730 -14.18 -14.42 -10.96
CA TYR A 730 -13.05 -14.81 -11.80
C TYR A 730 -13.13 -16.30 -12.09
N ASP A 731 -13.12 -16.66 -13.36
CA ASP A 731 -13.09 -18.04 -13.80
C ASP A 731 -11.64 -18.49 -13.98
N LEU A 732 -11.20 -19.42 -13.11
CA LEU A 732 -9.85 -19.98 -13.13
C LEU A 732 -9.55 -20.85 -14.34
N MET A 733 -10.56 -21.47 -14.93
CA MET A 733 -10.39 -22.38 -16.08
C MET A 733 -10.17 -21.59 -17.38
N THR A 734 -10.89 -20.50 -17.53
CA THR A 734 -10.84 -19.68 -18.73
C THR A 734 -10.00 -18.41 -18.56
N GLY A 735 -9.66 -18.05 -17.31
CA GLY A 735 -9.02 -16.78 -16.97
C GLY A 735 -9.95 -15.57 -17.15
N ALA A 736 -11.26 -15.80 -17.30
CA ALA A 736 -12.23 -14.74 -17.55
C ALA A 736 -12.60 -14.01 -16.26
N LEU A 737 -12.55 -12.68 -16.30
CA LEU A 737 -12.99 -11.80 -15.22
C LEU A 737 -14.41 -11.33 -15.51
N SER A 738 -15.34 -11.64 -14.62
CA SER A 738 -16.69 -11.05 -14.63
C SER A 738 -16.69 -9.76 -13.83
N THR A 739 -17.24 -8.69 -14.41
CA THR A 739 -17.31 -7.38 -13.77
C THR A 739 -18.75 -6.90 -13.73
N ALA A 740 -19.07 -6.11 -12.70
CA ALA A 740 -20.33 -5.39 -12.60
C ALA A 740 -20.08 -3.87 -12.52
N THR A 741 -20.98 -3.11 -13.10
CA THR A 741 -20.91 -1.65 -13.05
C THR A 741 -21.78 -1.14 -11.91
N THR A 742 -21.18 -0.38 -11.01
CA THR A 742 -21.88 0.27 -9.89
C THR A 742 -21.83 1.78 -10.07
N MET A 743 -22.99 2.45 -9.90
CA MET A 743 -23.08 3.90 -9.95
C MET A 743 -22.89 4.49 -8.55
N VAL A 744 -21.97 5.44 -8.40
CA VAL A 744 -21.66 6.14 -7.15
C VAL A 744 -21.78 7.64 -7.37
N ASP A 745 -22.42 8.35 -6.43
CA ASP A 745 -22.38 9.81 -6.39
C ASP A 745 -21.26 10.26 -5.46
N LEU A 746 -20.35 11.08 -5.99
CA LEU A 746 -19.19 11.61 -5.26
C LEU A 746 -19.50 12.92 -4.52
N ALA A 747 -20.76 13.37 -4.51
CA ALA A 747 -21.17 14.53 -3.74
C ALA A 747 -21.00 14.27 -2.24
N PRO A 748 -20.43 15.21 -1.47
CA PRO A 748 -20.31 15.07 -0.02
C PRO A 748 -21.66 15.16 0.68
N ASP A 749 -21.80 14.47 1.82
CA ASP A 749 -23.02 14.47 2.62
C ASP A 749 -23.18 15.76 3.45
N SER A 750 -22.12 16.54 3.62
CA SER A 750 -22.10 17.75 4.45
C SER A 750 -21.61 18.96 3.66
N ARG A 751 -21.95 20.14 4.17
CA ARG A 751 -21.48 21.42 3.65
C ARG A 751 -20.58 22.10 4.67
N GLU A 752 -19.41 22.55 4.23
CA GLU A 752 -18.54 23.41 5.03
C GLU A 752 -19.16 24.80 5.19
N LEU A 753 -19.17 25.30 6.42
CA LEU A 753 -19.58 26.66 6.76
C LEU A 753 -18.45 27.32 7.56
N ASP A 754 -17.97 28.46 7.07
CA ASP A 754 -16.93 29.24 7.69
C ASP A 754 -17.53 30.49 8.31
N VAL A 755 -17.20 30.72 9.57
CA VAL A 755 -17.50 31.97 10.27
C VAL A 755 -16.19 32.71 10.48
N GLU A 756 -16.08 33.94 9.97
CA GLU A 756 -14.89 34.76 10.03
C GLU A 756 -15.17 36.09 10.75
N LEU A 757 -14.31 36.44 11.72
CA LEU A 757 -14.32 37.74 12.38
C LEU A 757 -12.96 38.39 12.13
N GLY A 758 -12.98 39.63 11.63
CA GLY A 758 -11.78 40.39 11.35
C GLY A 758 -11.88 41.82 11.85
N TRP A 759 -10.74 42.43 12.12
CA TRP A 759 -10.62 43.86 12.39
C TRP A 759 -9.32 44.39 11.77
N SER A 760 -9.38 45.59 11.18
CA SER A 760 -8.20 46.19 10.56
C SER A 760 -8.22 47.71 10.78
N ALA A 761 -7.06 48.29 11.17
CA ALA A 761 -6.92 49.72 11.34
C ALA A 761 -5.55 50.20 10.87
N ALA A 762 -5.50 51.44 10.35
CA ALA A 762 -4.27 52.17 10.19
C ALA A 762 -3.87 52.74 11.57
N LEU A 763 -2.68 52.34 12.06
CA LEU A 763 -2.13 52.88 13.32
C LEU A 763 -1.39 54.19 13.09
N SER A 764 -0.83 54.35 11.91
CA SER A 764 -0.16 55.56 11.44
C SER A 764 -0.16 55.58 9.89
N PRO A 765 0.27 56.65 9.23
CA PRO A 765 0.43 56.67 7.78
C PRO A 765 1.32 55.59 7.24
N THR A 766 2.20 55.03 8.10
CA THR A 766 3.19 54.03 7.75
C THR A 766 2.97 52.66 8.45
N SER A 767 1.90 52.50 9.24
CA SER A 767 1.67 51.24 9.94
C SER A 767 0.17 50.89 9.96
N SER A 768 -0.12 49.60 9.86
CA SER A 768 -1.48 49.05 10.00
C SER A 768 -1.47 47.74 10.75
N LEU A 769 -2.54 47.52 11.52
CA LEU A 769 -2.77 46.27 12.27
C LEU A 769 -4.00 45.55 11.70
N ARG A 770 -3.88 44.23 11.53
CA ARG A 770 -4.99 43.37 11.16
C ARG A 770 -5.08 42.19 12.16
N LEU A 771 -6.28 41.92 12.61
CA LEU A 771 -6.60 40.80 13.48
C LEU A 771 -7.67 39.97 12.80
N GLY A 772 -7.64 38.67 12.97
CA GLY A 772 -8.69 37.82 12.45
C GLY A 772 -8.72 36.43 13.10
N VAL A 773 -9.92 35.92 13.21
CA VAL A 773 -10.19 34.55 13.61
C VAL A 773 -11.27 33.98 12.70
N ALA A 774 -11.12 32.71 12.32
CA ALA A 774 -12.12 31.98 11.56
C ALA A 774 -12.26 30.56 12.07
N ARG A 775 -13.48 30.05 11.95
CA ARG A 775 -13.82 28.66 12.24
C ARG A 775 -14.63 28.07 11.10
N ALA A 776 -14.15 26.94 10.59
CA ALA A 776 -14.85 26.10 9.63
C ALA A 776 -15.57 24.96 10.37
N PHE A 777 -16.85 24.82 10.10
CA PHE A 777 -17.68 23.69 10.50
C PHE A 777 -17.82 22.75 9.31
N ASN A 778 -17.75 21.45 9.52
CA ASN A 778 -17.66 20.43 8.47
C ASN A 778 -16.53 20.72 7.47
N ALA A 779 -15.36 21.04 7.98
CA ALA A 779 -14.20 21.44 7.21
C ALA A 779 -13.90 20.44 6.08
N GLY A 780 -13.68 20.95 4.86
CA GLY A 780 -13.54 20.14 3.66
C GLY A 780 -14.81 19.39 3.26
N HIS A 781 -15.99 19.87 3.68
CA HIS A 781 -17.30 19.24 3.49
C HIS A 781 -17.43 17.85 4.14
N VAL A 782 -16.68 17.61 5.23
CA VAL A 782 -16.68 16.35 5.99
C VAL A 782 -17.53 16.54 7.25
N ALA A 783 -18.53 15.70 7.43
CA ALA A 783 -19.43 15.77 8.60
C ALA A 783 -18.62 15.72 9.92
N GLY A 784 -18.87 16.68 10.80
CA GLY A 784 -18.24 16.76 12.12
C GLY A 784 -16.78 17.23 12.13
N ALA A 785 -16.12 17.40 10.97
CA ALA A 785 -14.78 17.96 10.91
C ALA A 785 -14.81 19.47 11.22
N SER A 786 -13.83 19.99 11.94
CA SER A 786 -13.72 21.42 12.20
C SER A 786 -12.27 21.88 12.05
N ASP A 787 -12.10 23.11 11.58
CA ASP A 787 -10.81 23.79 11.49
C ASP A 787 -10.95 25.18 12.11
N THR A 788 -9.90 25.65 12.81
CA THR A 788 -9.91 26.99 13.45
C THR A 788 -8.56 27.63 13.19
N ALA A 789 -8.57 28.84 12.69
CA ALA A 789 -7.37 29.62 12.45
C ALA A 789 -7.53 31.06 12.98
N GLY A 790 -6.42 31.64 13.42
CA GLY A 790 -6.36 33.06 13.81
C GLY A 790 -5.03 33.66 13.35
N PHE A 791 -5.04 34.97 13.13
CA PHE A 791 -3.84 35.71 12.75
C PHE A 791 -3.80 37.12 13.36
N VAL A 792 -2.60 37.58 13.58
CA VAL A 792 -2.28 38.98 13.88
C VAL A 792 -1.23 39.40 12.88
N THR A 793 -1.48 40.50 12.18
CA THR A 793 -0.52 41.05 11.20
C THR A 793 -0.31 42.53 11.48
N LEU A 794 0.93 42.92 11.76
CA LEU A 794 1.39 44.27 11.83
C LEU A 794 2.22 44.60 10.57
N VAL A 795 1.78 45.57 9.81
CA VAL A 795 2.51 46.06 8.63
C VAL A 795 3.18 47.35 8.99
N LEU A 796 4.50 47.43 8.86
CA LEU A 796 5.31 48.64 9.00
C LEU A 796 5.84 49.00 7.59
N ARG A 797 5.66 50.24 7.17
CA ARG A 797 6.05 50.74 5.84
C ARG A 797 7.26 51.66 5.91
#